data_e3ac5241e0c1171214ba8c829e9db8d7
#
_entry.id   e3ac5241e0c1171214ba8c829e9db8d7
#
_cell.length_a   1.000
_cell.length_b   1.000
_cell.length_c   1.000
_cell.angle_alpha   90.00
_cell.angle_beta   90.00
_cell.angle_gamma   90.00
#
_symmetry.space_group_name_H-M   'P 1'
#
loop_
_entity.id
_entity.type
_entity.pdbx_description
1 polymer ?
#
loop_
_entity_poly.entity_id
_entity_poly.type
_entity_poly.pdbx_seq_one_letter_code
_entity_poly.pdbx_strand_id
1 'polypeptide(L)'
;MNIKYILPALALATTSAWAQQKELSSGIDKANMDLTANPGVDFYQYATGGWTAAHPLTPEYARYAQFDALAENNRKQLRELIEEMAAKQHKQGSLEQKIGSLYHLAMDSVRRNKEDYAPIKALLEEVQALDSRKAVQYEMAKLQSMGIPNFFSFGCDADLKNAKWNLMQVYQGGISMGERDYYLENDEPTKKIREAYRQYVKNLFTMTGMNAEEATQAMEAVLKIETRIATASYSATKQRDVEGNYHKMSYQKLLTDFPGIDWSTLFLLNGVPAFNEISVSQPEPIHEVEKILAECSVEELKAYLYYKVVNDASSSLSDRFRQEAFYFYNHTMSGAEQDRPRWKRAVAAVEGALGMAVGKLYVEKYFPESSKQRMVELVKNLQVALGERIDAQKWMSEATKKQAHDKLNSFYVKIGYPDEWMDYSKLDIDENLSYYENMVRATQFMSNYYVEKHVNKPVDRTEWLMTPQTINAYYNPTTNEICFPAGILQPPFFNAEADDACNYGAIGVVIGHEMTHGFDDQGAQFDKDGNLKNWWTEKDKTEFEKRTKVMRDFFDNIKVLPDLHANGQLTLGENTADHGGLNIAYQALQNAMKLHPLDKKDGFTPEQRFFLSYGLIWANNTREAMLRQLVKTDPHSPARWRVNGALPHIDAWYKAFNITSKAPLFIPKKNRVEVW
;
A
#
# COMPACT_ATOMS: atom_id res chain seq x y z
N MET A 1 89.32 3.64 20.35
CA MET A 1 89.03 3.68 18.91
C MET A 1 87.50 4.05 18.79
N ASN A 2 87.27 5.32 18.48
CA ASN A 2 85.89 5.91 18.44
C ASN A 2 85.31 5.72 17.03
N ILE A 3 84.13 5.11 16.95
CA ILE A 3 83.35 5.09 15.73
C ILE A 3 82.05 5.92 16.02
N LYS A 4 81.97 7.06 15.35
CA LYS A 4 80.77 7.94 15.36
C LYS A 4 79.71 7.40 14.42
N TYR A 5 78.53 7.14 14.90
CA TYR A 5 77.36 6.85 14.06
C TYR A 5 76.74 8.16 13.58
N ILE A 6 76.63 8.34 12.27
CA ILE A 6 75.91 9.37 11.60
C ILE A 6 74.48 8.79 11.29
N LEU A 7 73.47 9.31 11.89
CA LEU A 7 72.04 9.07 11.52
C LEU A 7 71.66 10.02 10.39
N PRO A 8 71.05 9.51 9.28
CA PRO A 8 70.40 10.37 8.32
C PRO A 8 68.98 10.70 8.82
N ALA A 9 68.67 11.98 8.92
CA ALA A 9 67.31 12.47 9.15
C ALA A 9 66.46 12.19 7.93
N LEU A 10 65.51 11.23 8.03
CA LEU A 10 64.42 11.04 7.06
C LEU A 10 63.36 12.10 7.34
N ALA A 11 63.29 13.10 6.48
CA ALA A 11 62.13 14.00 6.44
C ALA A 11 60.92 13.26 5.91
N LEU A 12 60.00 12.84 6.81
CA LEU A 12 58.66 12.39 6.43
C LEU A 12 57.86 13.59 5.89
N ALA A 13 57.80 13.72 4.59
CA ALA A 13 56.80 14.56 3.94
C ALA A 13 55.43 13.88 4.09
N THR A 14 54.68 14.26 5.12
CA THR A 14 53.25 13.94 5.20
C THR A 14 52.51 14.74 4.14
N THR A 15 52.35 14.18 2.97
CA THR A 15 51.35 14.64 2.03
C THR A 15 49.98 14.26 2.63
N SER A 16 49.36 15.21 3.33
CA SER A 16 47.93 15.18 3.66
C SER A 16 47.16 15.19 2.33
N ALA A 17 46.85 14.01 1.84
CA ALA A 17 45.81 13.87 0.81
C ALA A 17 44.50 14.32 1.47
N TRP A 18 44.20 15.60 1.31
CA TRP A 18 42.84 16.09 1.48
C TRP A 18 42.02 15.38 0.38
N ALA A 19 41.30 14.33 0.76
CA ALA A 19 40.23 13.82 -0.07
C ALA A 19 39.31 15.03 -0.30
N GLN A 20 39.27 15.57 -1.50
CA GLN A 20 38.28 16.58 -1.86
C GLN A 20 36.92 15.93 -1.61
N GLN A 21 36.26 16.35 -0.55
CA GLN A 21 34.91 15.91 -0.26
C GLN A 21 34.07 16.39 -1.45
N LYS A 22 33.53 15.46 -2.25
CA LYS A 22 32.72 15.77 -3.42
C LYS A 22 31.59 16.72 -2.97
N GLU A 23 31.55 17.90 -3.57
CA GLU A 23 30.50 18.87 -3.24
C GLU A 23 29.14 18.27 -3.62
N LEU A 24 28.26 18.15 -2.65
CA LEU A 24 26.91 17.65 -2.85
C LEU A 24 26.08 18.62 -3.69
N SER A 25 25.23 18.09 -4.58
CA SER A 25 24.32 18.90 -5.40
C SER A 25 23.19 19.50 -4.54
N SER A 26 22.48 20.47 -5.11
CA SER A 26 21.25 21.01 -4.45
C SER A 26 20.10 20.01 -4.42
N GLY A 27 20.15 18.99 -5.29
CA GLY A 27 19.03 18.07 -5.53
C GLY A 27 17.85 18.67 -6.26
N ILE A 28 17.90 19.96 -6.63
CA ILE A 28 16.82 20.66 -7.35
C ILE A 28 17.12 20.74 -8.83
N ASP A 29 16.22 20.18 -9.63
CA ASP A 29 16.18 20.39 -11.07
C ASP A 29 15.05 21.39 -11.41
N LYS A 30 15.43 22.59 -11.83
CA LYS A 30 14.48 23.65 -12.21
C LYS A 30 13.59 23.28 -13.40
N ALA A 31 13.98 22.31 -14.23
CA ALA A 31 13.15 21.82 -15.32
C ALA A 31 11.86 21.15 -14.81
N ASN A 32 11.85 20.66 -13.56
CA ASN A 32 10.67 20.09 -12.93
C ASN A 32 9.67 21.15 -12.44
N MET A 33 10.07 22.41 -12.37
CA MET A 33 9.30 23.51 -11.79
C MET A 33 8.55 24.32 -12.85
N ASP A 34 7.52 25.04 -12.43
CA ASP A 34 6.95 26.16 -13.18
C ASP A 34 7.25 27.46 -12.44
N LEU A 35 8.37 28.11 -12.80
CA LEU A 35 8.82 29.34 -12.17
C LEU A 35 7.91 30.54 -12.45
N THR A 36 6.93 30.43 -13.37
CA THR A 36 5.93 31.47 -13.66
C THR A 36 4.74 31.41 -12.71
N ALA A 37 4.52 30.25 -12.07
CA ALA A 37 3.47 30.09 -11.07
C ALA A 37 3.82 30.82 -9.77
N ASN A 38 2.79 31.35 -9.10
CA ASN A 38 2.98 32.00 -7.79
C ASN A 38 2.86 30.93 -6.68
N PRO A 39 3.89 30.71 -5.86
CA PRO A 39 3.88 29.69 -4.80
C PRO A 39 2.78 29.91 -3.74
N GLY A 40 2.29 31.14 -3.56
CA GLY A 40 1.19 31.44 -2.64
C GLY A 40 -0.20 31.23 -3.25
N VAL A 41 -0.29 30.97 -4.55
CA VAL A 41 -1.54 30.65 -5.27
C VAL A 41 -1.66 29.14 -5.48
N ASP A 42 -0.57 28.53 -5.94
CA ASP A 42 -0.49 27.10 -6.27
C ASP A 42 0.95 26.60 -6.13
N PHE A 43 1.30 26.14 -4.94
CA PHE A 43 2.66 25.65 -4.69
C PHE A 43 2.92 24.33 -5.42
N TYR A 44 1.90 23.48 -5.57
CA TYR A 44 2.03 22.25 -6.33
C TYR A 44 2.45 22.55 -7.77
N GLN A 45 1.76 23.47 -8.47
CA GLN A 45 2.12 23.87 -9.81
C GLN A 45 3.53 24.49 -9.85
N TYR A 46 3.88 25.35 -8.88
CA TYR A 46 5.20 25.98 -8.81
C TYR A 46 6.33 24.93 -8.72
N ALA A 47 6.16 23.92 -7.85
CA ALA A 47 7.19 22.90 -7.60
C ALA A 47 7.24 21.80 -8.67
N THR A 48 6.11 21.50 -9.36
CA THR A 48 5.97 20.28 -10.18
C THR A 48 5.53 20.54 -11.63
N GLY A 49 5.21 21.79 -11.99
CA GLY A 49 4.57 22.11 -13.28
C GLY A 49 5.40 21.70 -14.50
N GLY A 50 6.73 21.84 -14.44
CA GLY A 50 7.62 21.36 -15.50
C GLY A 50 7.63 19.83 -15.61
N TRP A 51 7.67 19.13 -14.47
CA TRP A 51 7.62 17.67 -14.45
C TRP A 51 6.30 17.13 -15.01
N THR A 52 5.17 17.67 -14.58
CA THR A 52 3.84 17.24 -15.05
C THR A 52 3.66 17.49 -16.55
N ALA A 53 4.19 18.60 -17.05
CA ALA A 53 4.19 18.91 -18.50
C ALA A 53 5.08 17.96 -19.31
N ALA A 54 6.24 17.54 -18.75
CA ALA A 54 7.18 16.63 -19.40
C ALA A 54 6.71 15.16 -19.37
N HIS A 55 5.77 14.81 -18.49
CA HIS A 55 5.29 13.43 -18.29
C HIS A 55 3.78 13.33 -18.51
N PRO A 56 3.25 13.61 -19.70
CA PRO A 56 1.84 13.42 -20.00
C PRO A 56 1.45 11.95 -19.85
N LEU A 57 0.18 11.69 -19.51
CA LEU A 57 -0.32 10.33 -19.38
C LEU A 57 -0.23 9.58 -20.72
N THR A 58 0.47 8.46 -20.71
CA THR A 58 0.44 7.51 -21.81
C THR A 58 -0.82 6.63 -21.72
N PRO A 59 -1.22 5.94 -22.81
CA PRO A 59 -2.45 5.12 -22.80
C PRO A 59 -2.52 4.03 -21.71
N GLU A 60 -1.37 3.51 -21.29
CA GLU A 60 -1.32 2.46 -20.24
C GLU A 60 -1.53 2.97 -18.81
N TYR A 61 -1.49 4.30 -18.60
CA TYR A 61 -1.58 4.89 -17.27
C TYR A 61 -2.88 5.65 -17.04
N ALA A 62 -3.60 5.27 -16.00
CA ALA A 62 -4.69 6.06 -15.42
C ALA A 62 -4.15 7.16 -14.49
N ARG A 63 -2.97 6.92 -13.89
CA ARG A 63 -2.17 7.85 -13.09
C ARG A 63 -0.70 7.63 -13.40
N TYR A 64 0.07 8.70 -13.47
CA TYR A 64 1.53 8.64 -13.56
C TYR A 64 2.15 9.68 -12.63
N ALA A 65 2.81 9.20 -11.59
CA ALA A 65 3.41 9.98 -10.52
C ALA A 65 4.93 9.75 -10.45
N GLN A 66 5.63 10.49 -9.59
CA GLN A 66 7.05 10.20 -9.29
C GLN A 66 7.25 8.76 -8.79
N PHE A 67 6.31 8.23 -8.00
CA PHE A 67 6.31 6.81 -7.61
C PHE A 67 6.25 5.87 -8.82
N ASP A 68 5.44 6.21 -9.82
CA ASP A 68 5.32 5.40 -11.04
C ASP A 68 6.58 5.50 -11.92
N ALA A 69 7.20 6.68 -12.01
CA ALA A 69 8.46 6.88 -12.71
C ALA A 69 9.59 6.04 -12.11
N LEU A 70 9.70 6.04 -10.77
CA LEU A 70 10.64 5.19 -10.07
C LEU A 70 10.30 3.70 -10.24
N ALA A 71 9.01 3.33 -10.18
CA ALA A 71 8.55 1.96 -10.43
C ALA A 71 8.86 1.47 -11.85
N GLU A 72 8.80 2.33 -12.86
CA GLU A 72 9.21 1.97 -14.23
C GLU A 72 10.70 1.62 -14.33
N ASN A 73 11.55 2.40 -13.66
CA ASN A 73 12.97 2.09 -13.59
C ASN A 73 13.22 0.77 -12.85
N ASN A 74 12.54 0.59 -11.72
CA ASN A 74 12.64 -0.62 -10.92
C ASN A 74 12.19 -1.87 -11.71
N ARG A 75 11.07 -1.79 -12.46
CA ARG A 75 10.61 -2.89 -13.32
C ARG A 75 11.61 -3.28 -14.40
N LYS A 76 12.36 -2.34 -14.96
CA LYS A 76 13.43 -2.64 -15.92
C LYS A 76 14.55 -3.43 -15.25
N GLN A 77 14.97 -3.03 -14.05
CA GLN A 77 15.97 -3.74 -13.26
C GLN A 77 15.52 -5.15 -12.89
N LEU A 78 14.26 -5.30 -12.44
CA LEU A 78 13.66 -6.60 -12.14
C LEU A 78 13.52 -7.47 -13.38
N ARG A 79 13.12 -6.88 -14.50
CA ARG A 79 13.08 -7.57 -15.79
C ARG A 79 14.44 -8.16 -16.17
N GLU A 80 15.52 -7.38 -16.04
CA GLU A 80 16.88 -7.86 -16.33
C GLU A 80 17.25 -9.05 -15.46
N LEU A 81 16.95 -9.02 -14.15
CA LEU A 81 17.19 -10.12 -13.22
C LEU A 81 16.40 -11.37 -13.60
N ILE A 82 15.11 -11.20 -13.86
CA ILE A 82 14.19 -12.31 -14.18
C ILE A 82 14.55 -12.93 -15.54
N GLU A 83 14.83 -12.12 -16.56
CA GLU A 83 15.23 -12.60 -17.88
C GLU A 83 16.60 -13.29 -17.84
N GLU A 84 17.52 -12.87 -16.97
CA GLU A 84 18.77 -13.58 -16.76
C GLU A 84 18.55 -15.00 -16.21
N MET A 85 17.59 -15.18 -15.29
CA MET A 85 17.20 -16.50 -14.78
C MET A 85 16.47 -17.30 -15.87
N ALA A 86 15.55 -16.71 -16.59
CA ALA A 86 14.79 -17.36 -17.65
C ALA A 86 15.67 -17.82 -18.85
N ALA A 87 16.79 -17.13 -19.13
CA ALA A 87 17.67 -17.46 -20.25
C ALA A 87 18.54 -18.71 -20.05
N LYS A 88 18.58 -19.28 -18.84
CA LYS A 88 19.48 -20.38 -18.45
C LYS A 88 18.67 -21.60 -17.99
N GLN A 89 19.23 -22.78 -18.18
CA GLN A 89 18.71 -23.98 -17.53
C GLN A 89 19.20 -24.04 -16.08
N HIS A 90 18.28 -24.28 -15.17
CA HIS A 90 18.58 -24.40 -13.75
C HIS A 90 18.16 -25.76 -13.19
N LYS A 91 18.69 -26.13 -12.04
CA LYS A 91 18.29 -27.34 -11.33
C LYS A 91 16.80 -27.25 -10.97
N GLN A 92 16.04 -28.31 -11.27
CA GLN A 92 14.62 -28.40 -10.89
C GLN A 92 14.43 -28.15 -9.39
N GLY A 93 13.49 -27.30 -9.06
CA GLY A 93 13.18 -26.88 -7.68
C GLY A 93 14.06 -25.78 -7.12
N SER A 94 15.08 -25.28 -7.87
CA SER A 94 15.83 -24.08 -7.46
C SER A 94 15.00 -22.81 -7.60
N LEU A 95 15.37 -21.73 -6.90
CA LEU A 95 14.68 -20.43 -7.01
C LEU A 95 14.77 -19.88 -8.43
N GLU A 96 15.92 -20.00 -9.06
CA GLU A 96 16.17 -19.53 -10.41
C GLU A 96 15.27 -20.26 -11.43
N GLN A 97 15.09 -21.59 -11.27
CA GLN A 97 14.14 -22.35 -12.10
C GLN A 97 12.72 -21.85 -11.91
N LYS A 98 12.26 -21.65 -10.67
CA LYS A 98 10.91 -21.21 -10.39
C LYS A 98 10.63 -19.83 -10.98
N ILE A 99 11.57 -18.89 -10.83
CA ILE A 99 11.51 -17.53 -11.40
C ILE A 99 11.43 -17.60 -12.93
N GLY A 100 12.37 -18.31 -13.55
CA GLY A 100 12.46 -18.43 -15.01
C GLY A 100 11.23 -19.10 -15.61
N SER A 101 10.80 -20.23 -15.04
CA SER A 101 9.64 -20.98 -15.53
C SER A 101 8.33 -20.21 -15.40
N LEU A 102 8.12 -19.51 -14.29
CA LEU A 102 6.91 -18.69 -14.13
C LEU A 102 6.89 -17.52 -15.12
N TYR A 103 8.05 -16.90 -15.37
CA TYR A 103 8.16 -15.86 -16.39
C TYR A 103 7.86 -16.39 -17.79
N HIS A 104 8.41 -17.55 -18.18
CA HIS A 104 8.11 -18.20 -19.46
C HIS A 104 6.61 -18.46 -19.64
N LEU A 105 5.96 -19.06 -18.63
CA LEU A 105 4.52 -19.32 -18.64
C LEU A 105 3.69 -18.03 -18.81
N ALA A 106 4.06 -16.97 -18.09
CA ALA A 106 3.39 -15.67 -18.17
C ALA A 106 3.57 -15.00 -19.54
N MET A 107 4.70 -15.21 -20.21
CA MET A 107 5.02 -14.66 -21.52
C MET A 107 4.42 -15.48 -22.68
N ASP A 108 4.11 -16.77 -22.50
CA ASP A 108 3.62 -17.65 -23.55
C ASP A 108 2.14 -17.39 -23.89
N SER A 109 1.91 -16.36 -24.71
CA SER A 109 0.57 -16.02 -25.19
C SER A 109 0.01 -17.06 -26.17
N VAL A 110 0.86 -17.73 -26.92
CA VAL A 110 0.43 -18.72 -27.92
C VAL A 110 -0.25 -19.89 -27.22
N ARG A 111 0.41 -20.43 -26.19
CA ARG A 111 -0.14 -21.51 -25.38
C ARG A 111 -1.40 -21.06 -24.65
N ARG A 112 -1.36 -19.93 -23.95
CA ARG A 112 -2.51 -19.39 -23.21
C ARG A 112 -3.72 -19.16 -24.10
N ASN A 113 -3.54 -18.60 -25.31
CA ASN A 113 -4.63 -18.39 -26.26
C ASN A 113 -5.19 -19.69 -26.81
N LYS A 114 -4.37 -20.73 -26.97
CA LYS A 114 -4.80 -22.08 -27.37
C LYS A 114 -5.57 -22.80 -26.26
N GLU A 115 -5.12 -22.66 -25.01
CA GLU A 115 -5.78 -23.23 -23.83
C GLU A 115 -7.12 -22.54 -23.53
N ASP A 116 -7.20 -21.23 -23.80
CA ASP A 116 -8.37 -20.37 -23.58
C ASP A 116 -8.86 -20.46 -22.12
N TYR A 117 -10.07 -20.97 -21.84
CA TYR A 117 -10.57 -21.23 -20.48
C TYR A 117 -10.49 -22.70 -20.06
N ALA A 118 -9.87 -23.57 -20.87
CA ALA A 118 -9.69 -24.98 -20.54
C ALA A 118 -9.09 -25.21 -19.11
N PRO A 119 -8.14 -24.40 -18.63
CA PRO A 119 -7.58 -24.60 -17.30
C PRO A 119 -8.58 -24.52 -16.13
N ILE A 120 -9.71 -23.84 -16.31
CA ILE A 120 -10.75 -23.72 -15.29
C ILE A 120 -12.01 -24.54 -15.60
N LYS A 121 -12.07 -25.22 -16.76
CA LYS A 121 -13.27 -25.90 -17.25
C LYS A 121 -13.79 -26.93 -16.24
N ALA A 122 -12.91 -27.78 -15.73
CA ALA A 122 -13.30 -28.83 -14.77
C ALA A 122 -13.89 -28.19 -13.49
N LEU A 123 -13.30 -27.10 -12.99
CA LEU A 123 -13.79 -26.38 -11.82
C LEU A 123 -15.17 -25.75 -12.08
N LEU A 124 -15.39 -25.22 -13.29
CA LEU A 124 -16.70 -24.69 -13.67
C LEU A 124 -17.77 -25.79 -13.77
N GLU A 125 -17.41 -26.98 -14.28
CA GLU A 125 -18.29 -28.17 -14.33
C GLU A 125 -18.65 -28.64 -12.90
N GLU A 126 -17.69 -28.64 -11.95
CA GLU A 126 -17.95 -28.94 -10.55
C GLU A 126 -18.94 -27.95 -9.94
N VAL A 127 -18.76 -26.64 -10.14
CA VAL A 127 -19.69 -25.62 -9.67
C VAL A 127 -21.08 -25.81 -10.26
N GLN A 128 -21.19 -26.13 -11.55
CA GLN A 128 -22.48 -26.39 -12.21
C GLN A 128 -23.18 -27.64 -11.68
N ALA A 129 -22.43 -28.63 -11.21
CA ALA A 129 -22.96 -29.89 -10.67
C ALA A 129 -23.49 -29.77 -9.22
N LEU A 130 -23.32 -28.63 -8.54
CA LEU A 130 -23.82 -28.45 -7.18
C LEU A 130 -25.34 -28.58 -7.12
N ASP A 131 -25.84 -29.39 -6.20
CA ASP A 131 -27.25 -29.76 -6.07
C ASP A 131 -27.91 -29.33 -4.75
N SER A 132 -27.11 -28.84 -3.81
CA SER A 132 -27.59 -28.54 -2.46
C SER A 132 -26.80 -27.38 -1.83
N ARG A 133 -27.40 -26.71 -0.84
CA ARG A 133 -26.74 -25.65 -0.07
C ARG A 133 -25.49 -26.16 0.66
N LYS A 134 -25.49 -27.43 1.08
CA LYS A 134 -24.32 -28.05 1.70
C LYS A 134 -23.17 -28.17 0.70
N ALA A 135 -23.46 -28.62 -0.52
CA ALA A 135 -22.47 -28.69 -1.60
C ALA A 135 -21.94 -27.29 -1.95
N VAL A 136 -22.81 -26.27 -1.98
CA VAL A 136 -22.42 -24.86 -2.17
C VAL A 136 -21.43 -24.39 -1.11
N GLN A 137 -21.68 -24.66 0.18
CA GLN A 137 -20.78 -24.27 1.26
C GLN A 137 -19.43 -24.99 1.21
N TYR A 138 -19.42 -26.26 0.83
CA TYR A 138 -18.19 -27.01 0.60
C TYR A 138 -17.38 -26.38 -0.55
N GLU A 139 -18.03 -26.08 -1.67
CA GLU A 139 -17.36 -25.47 -2.84
C GLU A 139 -16.86 -24.05 -2.52
N MET A 140 -17.64 -23.26 -1.79
CA MET A 140 -17.22 -21.96 -1.28
C MET A 140 -15.88 -22.07 -0.51
N ALA A 141 -15.76 -23.02 0.40
CA ALA A 141 -14.56 -23.27 1.19
C ALA A 141 -13.39 -23.78 0.33
N LYS A 142 -13.65 -24.65 -0.63
CA LYS A 142 -12.66 -25.17 -1.59
C LYS A 142 -12.10 -24.04 -2.46
N LEU A 143 -12.96 -23.18 -3.02
CA LEU A 143 -12.55 -22.04 -3.84
C LEU A 143 -11.66 -21.07 -3.03
N GLN A 144 -11.99 -20.81 -1.77
CA GLN A 144 -11.13 -19.99 -0.90
C GLN A 144 -9.77 -20.65 -0.67
N SER A 145 -9.69 -21.98 -0.52
CA SER A 145 -8.41 -22.68 -0.39
C SER A 145 -7.53 -22.61 -1.67
N MET A 146 -8.14 -22.29 -2.81
CA MET A 146 -7.44 -22.02 -4.07
C MET A 146 -7.08 -20.54 -4.23
N GLY A 147 -7.46 -19.68 -3.28
CA GLY A 147 -7.27 -18.25 -3.35
C GLY A 147 -8.35 -17.48 -4.10
N ILE A 148 -9.45 -18.13 -4.48
CA ILE A 148 -10.58 -17.51 -5.19
C ILE A 148 -11.51 -16.85 -4.19
N PRO A 149 -11.55 -15.50 -4.10
CA PRO A 149 -12.33 -14.79 -3.10
C PRO A 149 -13.82 -14.90 -3.37
N ASN A 150 -14.59 -15.16 -2.32
CA ASN A 150 -16.06 -15.18 -2.41
C ASN A 150 -16.66 -14.70 -1.08
N PHE A 151 -17.94 -14.59 -0.95
CA PHE A 151 -18.76 -14.09 0.15
C PHE A 151 -18.10 -13.24 1.25
N PHE A 152 -16.98 -13.66 1.82
CA PHE A 152 -16.18 -12.96 2.84
C PHE A 152 -14.72 -13.44 2.79
N SER A 153 -13.84 -12.81 3.56
CA SER A 153 -12.45 -13.23 3.72
C SER A 153 -12.13 -13.56 5.18
N PHE A 154 -11.04 -14.27 5.41
CA PHE A 154 -10.49 -14.52 6.73
C PHE A 154 -8.96 -14.50 6.69
N GLY A 155 -8.35 -14.31 7.84
CA GLY A 155 -6.90 -14.26 8.00
C GLY A 155 -6.50 -14.50 9.45
N CYS A 156 -5.22 -14.29 9.76
CA CYS A 156 -4.69 -14.42 11.12
C CYS A 156 -3.65 -13.31 11.34
N ASP A 157 -4.03 -12.28 12.05
CA ASP A 157 -3.20 -11.09 12.31
C ASP A 157 -3.06 -10.88 13.82
N ALA A 158 -2.20 -9.94 14.23
CA ALA A 158 -2.03 -9.61 15.64
C ALA A 158 -3.37 -9.27 16.30
N ASP A 159 -3.61 -9.84 17.48
CA ASP A 159 -4.76 -9.49 18.32
C ASP A 159 -4.62 -8.03 18.79
N LEU A 160 -5.52 -7.16 18.38
CA LEU A 160 -5.45 -5.73 18.71
C LEU A 160 -5.35 -5.44 20.22
N LYS A 161 -5.90 -6.29 21.09
CA LYS A 161 -5.84 -6.12 22.55
C LYS A 161 -4.79 -7.00 23.22
N ASN A 162 -4.07 -7.83 22.45
CA ASN A 162 -2.93 -8.63 22.90
C ASN A 162 -1.92 -8.83 21.76
N ALA A 163 -1.30 -7.74 21.34
CA ALA A 163 -0.44 -7.65 20.15
C ALA A 163 0.78 -8.60 20.12
N LYS A 164 1.01 -9.36 21.21
CA LYS A 164 2.04 -10.42 21.28
C LYS A 164 1.60 -11.73 20.61
N TRP A 165 0.32 -11.91 20.36
CA TRP A 165 -0.27 -13.11 19.80
C TRP A 165 -1.11 -12.81 18.57
N ASN A 166 -1.06 -13.71 17.61
CA ASN A 166 -1.95 -13.66 16.46
C ASN A 166 -3.35 -14.20 16.82
N LEU A 167 -4.36 -13.64 16.18
CA LEU A 167 -5.77 -13.99 16.34
C LEU A 167 -6.38 -14.23 14.97
N MET A 168 -7.15 -15.31 14.82
CA MET A 168 -7.97 -15.52 13.63
C MET A 168 -8.99 -14.38 13.47
N GLN A 169 -9.21 -13.96 12.24
CA GLN A 169 -10.12 -12.87 11.92
C GLN A 169 -10.97 -13.18 10.70
N VAL A 170 -12.22 -12.70 10.70
CA VAL A 170 -13.13 -12.72 9.57
C VAL A 170 -13.45 -11.29 9.17
N TYR A 171 -13.38 -11.02 7.88
CA TYR A 171 -13.61 -9.70 7.29
C TYR A 171 -14.73 -9.75 6.26
N GLN A 172 -15.45 -8.65 6.10
CA GLN A 172 -16.36 -8.49 4.97
C GLN A 172 -15.64 -8.69 3.64
N GLY A 173 -16.38 -9.12 2.62
CA GLY A 173 -15.87 -9.36 1.28
C GLY A 173 -17.01 -9.64 0.31
N GLY A 174 -16.72 -10.38 -0.77
CA GLY A 174 -17.75 -10.91 -1.67
C GLY A 174 -18.21 -10.00 -2.78
N ILE A 175 -17.90 -8.69 -2.76
CA ILE A 175 -18.20 -7.76 -3.84
C ILE A 175 -17.02 -7.60 -4.79
N SER A 176 -17.26 -7.43 -6.09
CA SER A 176 -16.21 -7.42 -7.11
C SER A 176 -15.79 -6.02 -7.58
N MET A 177 -16.61 -5.00 -7.35
CA MET A 177 -16.24 -3.61 -7.66
C MET A 177 -15.40 -2.92 -6.56
N GLY A 178 -15.04 -3.66 -5.50
CA GLY A 178 -14.12 -3.21 -4.44
C GLY A 178 -14.76 -2.40 -3.33
N GLU A 179 -15.65 -1.45 -3.64
CA GLU A 179 -16.33 -0.60 -2.65
C GLU A 179 -17.84 -0.68 -2.81
N ARG A 180 -18.56 -0.68 -1.67
CA ARG A 180 -20.01 -0.80 -1.61
C ARG A 180 -20.74 0.31 -2.38
N ASP A 181 -20.17 1.50 -2.40
CA ASP A 181 -20.82 2.69 -2.97
C ASP A 181 -21.03 2.56 -4.49
N TYR A 182 -20.22 1.75 -5.18
CA TYR A 182 -20.46 1.43 -6.60
C TYR A 182 -21.80 0.69 -6.84
N TYR A 183 -22.30 -0.06 -5.86
CA TYR A 183 -23.59 -0.75 -5.92
C TYR A 183 -24.76 0.14 -5.51
N LEU A 184 -24.55 1.13 -4.63
CA LEU A 184 -25.61 1.81 -3.89
C LEU A 184 -25.82 3.26 -4.33
N GLU A 185 -24.79 4.00 -4.72
CA GLU A 185 -24.90 5.38 -5.12
C GLU A 185 -25.58 5.54 -6.48
N ASN A 186 -26.27 6.68 -6.66
CA ASN A 186 -27.11 6.94 -7.83
C ASN A 186 -26.65 8.16 -8.66
N ASP A 187 -25.40 8.62 -8.47
CA ASP A 187 -24.78 9.59 -9.36
C ASP A 187 -24.53 8.98 -10.75
N GLU A 188 -24.46 9.82 -11.77
CA GLU A 188 -24.33 9.37 -13.16
C GLU A 188 -23.03 8.61 -13.46
N PRO A 189 -21.86 8.99 -12.92
CA PRO A 189 -20.64 8.19 -13.10
C PRO A 189 -20.78 6.78 -12.51
N THR A 190 -21.31 6.64 -11.30
CA THR A 190 -21.51 5.34 -10.63
C THR A 190 -22.52 4.46 -11.37
N LYS A 191 -23.63 5.02 -11.87
CA LYS A 191 -24.59 4.28 -12.70
C LYS A 191 -23.96 3.73 -13.97
N LYS A 192 -23.12 4.51 -14.65
CA LYS A 192 -22.40 4.05 -15.85
C LYS A 192 -21.44 2.90 -15.56
N ILE A 193 -20.70 2.97 -14.45
CA ILE A 193 -19.82 1.88 -14.00
C ILE A 193 -20.65 0.63 -13.71
N ARG A 194 -21.77 0.76 -13.01
CA ARG A 194 -22.66 -0.37 -12.68
C ARG A 194 -23.27 -1.03 -13.92
N GLU A 195 -23.64 -0.24 -14.93
CA GLU A 195 -24.13 -0.80 -16.20
C GLU A 195 -23.02 -1.52 -16.99
N ALA A 196 -21.83 -0.94 -17.02
CA ALA A 196 -20.66 -1.61 -17.60
C ALA A 196 -20.30 -2.90 -16.85
N TYR A 197 -20.47 -2.94 -15.53
CA TYR A 197 -20.28 -4.12 -14.71
C TYR A 197 -21.28 -5.24 -15.08
N ARG A 198 -22.56 -4.90 -15.26
CA ARG A 198 -23.58 -5.84 -15.74
C ARG A 198 -23.15 -6.49 -17.06
N GLN A 199 -22.69 -5.69 -17.99
CA GLN A 199 -22.23 -6.20 -19.29
C GLN A 199 -20.96 -7.06 -19.14
N TYR A 200 -20.00 -6.66 -18.31
CA TYR A 200 -18.81 -7.43 -18.01
C TYR A 200 -19.14 -8.84 -17.46
N VAL A 201 -19.97 -8.89 -16.42
CA VAL A 201 -20.40 -10.17 -15.81
C VAL A 201 -21.08 -11.07 -16.85
N LYS A 202 -22.01 -10.51 -17.64
CA LYS A 202 -22.69 -11.26 -18.71
C LYS A 202 -21.71 -11.78 -19.77
N ASN A 203 -20.74 -10.96 -20.16
CA ASN A 203 -19.72 -11.36 -21.15
C ASN A 203 -18.91 -12.56 -20.65
N LEU A 204 -18.49 -12.58 -19.37
CA LEU A 204 -17.75 -13.72 -18.82
C LEU A 204 -18.53 -15.03 -18.90
N PHE A 205 -19.82 -15.02 -18.59
CA PHE A 205 -20.68 -16.20 -18.75
C PHE A 205 -20.79 -16.65 -20.21
N THR A 206 -20.99 -15.71 -21.13
CA THR A 206 -21.05 -16.01 -22.57
C THR A 206 -19.73 -16.55 -23.10
N MET A 207 -18.59 -16.01 -22.65
CA MET A 207 -17.25 -16.44 -23.04
C MET A 207 -16.92 -17.86 -22.59
N THR A 208 -17.60 -18.36 -21.56
CA THR A 208 -17.46 -19.75 -21.07
C THR A 208 -18.54 -20.70 -21.58
N GLY A 209 -19.37 -20.25 -22.54
CA GLY A 209 -20.27 -21.09 -23.32
C GLY A 209 -21.75 -21.03 -22.95
N MET A 210 -22.16 -20.18 -22.00
CA MET A 210 -23.59 -19.96 -21.73
C MET A 210 -24.25 -19.18 -22.87
N ASN A 211 -25.50 -19.52 -23.20
CA ASN A 211 -26.26 -18.74 -24.15
C ASN A 211 -26.68 -17.37 -23.55
N ALA A 212 -27.19 -16.48 -24.39
CA ALA A 212 -27.48 -15.09 -23.99
C ALA A 212 -28.55 -14.98 -22.89
N GLU A 213 -29.52 -15.88 -22.85
CA GLU A 213 -30.59 -15.92 -21.83
C GLU A 213 -30.02 -16.42 -20.48
N GLU A 214 -29.34 -17.56 -20.49
CA GLU A 214 -28.65 -18.15 -19.34
C GLU A 214 -27.65 -17.13 -18.72
N ALA A 215 -26.82 -16.50 -19.57
CA ALA A 215 -25.85 -15.50 -19.13
C ALA A 215 -26.53 -14.26 -18.49
N THR A 216 -27.71 -13.87 -18.99
CA THR A 216 -28.46 -12.76 -18.41
C THR A 216 -29.04 -13.14 -17.04
N GLN A 217 -29.62 -14.33 -16.90
CA GLN A 217 -30.16 -14.83 -15.63
C GLN A 217 -29.04 -14.98 -14.58
N ALA A 218 -27.91 -15.54 -14.98
CA ALA A 218 -26.72 -15.70 -14.11
C ALA A 218 -26.16 -14.33 -13.68
N MET A 219 -26.05 -13.38 -14.59
CA MET A 219 -25.63 -12.01 -14.29
C MET A 219 -26.55 -11.33 -13.27
N GLU A 220 -27.88 -11.45 -13.42
CA GLU A 220 -28.84 -10.88 -12.45
C GLU A 220 -28.69 -11.54 -11.06
N ALA A 221 -28.41 -12.84 -11.00
CA ALA A 221 -28.15 -13.54 -9.74
C ALA A 221 -26.89 -13.02 -9.05
N VAL A 222 -25.79 -12.81 -9.79
CA VAL A 222 -24.55 -12.22 -9.27
C VAL A 222 -24.80 -10.84 -8.70
N LEU A 223 -25.45 -9.96 -9.46
CA LEU A 223 -25.75 -8.60 -9.03
C LEU A 223 -26.68 -8.55 -7.83
N LYS A 224 -27.69 -9.42 -7.78
CA LYS A 224 -28.57 -9.54 -6.61
C LYS A 224 -27.78 -9.88 -5.35
N ILE A 225 -26.89 -10.87 -5.41
CA ILE A 225 -26.09 -11.32 -4.27
C ILE A 225 -25.10 -10.23 -3.86
N GLU A 226 -24.33 -9.69 -4.81
CA GLU A 226 -23.34 -8.65 -4.48
C GLU A 226 -23.98 -7.35 -3.98
N THR A 227 -25.16 -6.95 -4.48
CA THR A 227 -25.88 -5.78 -3.98
C THR A 227 -26.37 -6.00 -2.54
N ARG A 228 -26.82 -7.22 -2.19
CA ARG A 228 -27.17 -7.57 -0.80
C ARG A 228 -25.95 -7.46 0.11
N ILE A 229 -24.83 -8.04 -0.29
CA ILE A 229 -23.56 -7.95 0.47
C ILE A 229 -23.15 -6.48 0.62
N ALA A 230 -23.12 -5.70 -0.48
CA ALA A 230 -22.75 -4.30 -0.46
C ALA A 230 -23.65 -3.47 0.48
N THR A 231 -24.96 -3.77 0.52
CA THR A 231 -25.90 -3.07 1.40
C THR A 231 -25.56 -3.28 2.88
N ALA A 232 -25.14 -4.47 3.27
CA ALA A 232 -24.75 -4.79 4.64
C ALA A 232 -23.31 -4.36 4.96
N SER A 233 -22.45 -4.21 3.95
CA SER A 233 -21.03 -3.90 4.13
C SER A 233 -20.78 -2.52 4.75
N TYR A 234 -19.71 -2.41 5.52
CA TYR A 234 -19.22 -1.14 6.04
C TYR A 234 -18.52 -0.35 4.92
N SER A 235 -18.74 0.97 4.89
CA SER A 235 -18.00 1.86 4.00
C SER A 235 -16.52 1.90 4.37
N ALA A 236 -15.65 2.32 3.44
CA ALA A 236 -14.23 2.52 3.67
C ALA A 236 -13.98 3.38 4.92
N THR A 237 -14.76 4.44 5.12
CA THR A 237 -14.68 5.30 6.31
C THR A 237 -15.06 4.55 7.60
N LYS A 238 -16.15 3.74 7.60
CA LYS A 238 -16.56 2.99 8.80
C LYS A 238 -15.56 1.89 9.16
N GLN A 239 -14.87 1.32 8.18
CA GLN A 239 -13.82 0.33 8.42
C GLN A 239 -12.59 0.91 9.13
N ARG A 240 -12.42 2.23 9.16
CA ARG A 240 -11.36 2.90 9.94
C ARG A 240 -11.61 2.93 11.47
N ASP A 241 -12.81 2.64 11.93
CA ASP A 241 -13.12 2.57 13.37
C ASP A 241 -12.51 1.30 13.98
N VAL A 242 -11.29 1.42 14.51
CA VAL A 242 -10.50 0.28 15.02
C VAL A 242 -11.21 -0.44 16.16
N GLU A 243 -11.75 0.28 17.14
CA GLU A 243 -12.48 -0.30 18.27
C GLU A 243 -13.82 -0.89 17.84
N GLY A 244 -14.55 -0.19 16.95
CA GLY A 244 -15.84 -0.63 16.41
C GLY A 244 -15.76 -1.85 15.50
N ASN A 245 -14.58 -2.20 15.01
CA ASN A 245 -14.32 -3.40 14.19
C ASN A 245 -13.65 -4.54 15.00
N TYR A 246 -13.54 -4.44 16.32
CA TYR A 246 -12.96 -5.50 17.16
C TYR A 246 -14.03 -6.28 17.92
N HIS A 247 -14.34 -7.49 17.45
CA HIS A 247 -15.37 -8.37 18.03
C HIS A 247 -14.80 -9.76 18.34
N LYS A 248 -13.85 -9.80 19.27
CA LYS A 248 -13.23 -11.06 19.71
C LYS A 248 -14.23 -11.95 20.43
N MET A 249 -14.26 -13.22 20.07
CA MET A 249 -15.13 -14.24 20.66
C MET A 249 -14.45 -15.62 20.67
N SER A 250 -15.00 -16.55 21.46
CA SER A 250 -14.57 -17.96 21.39
C SER A 250 -15.04 -18.60 20.07
N TYR A 251 -14.33 -19.63 19.61
CA TYR A 251 -14.76 -20.43 18.47
C TYR A 251 -16.17 -21.01 18.66
N GLN A 252 -16.53 -21.47 19.88
CA GLN A 252 -17.87 -21.97 20.19
C GLN A 252 -18.93 -20.86 20.03
N LYS A 253 -18.61 -19.62 20.40
CA LYS A 253 -19.52 -18.50 20.22
C LYS A 253 -19.70 -18.15 18.73
N LEU A 254 -18.64 -18.24 17.91
CA LEU A 254 -18.75 -18.10 16.46
C LEU A 254 -19.78 -19.08 15.89
N LEU A 255 -19.72 -20.36 16.28
CA LEU A 255 -20.66 -21.39 15.82
C LEU A 255 -22.11 -21.11 16.26
N THR A 256 -22.30 -20.42 17.40
CA THR A 256 -23.61 -20.06 17.91
C THR A 256 -24.16 -18.80 17.28
N ASP A 257 -23.32 -17.79 17.12
CA ASP A 257 -23.73 -16.48 16.60
C ASP A 257 -23.88 -16.48 15.06
N PHE A 258 -23.10 -17.32 14.36
CA PHE A 258 -23.11 -17.43 12.91
C PHE A 258 -23.33 -18.89 12.46
N PRO A 259 -24.49 -19.48 12.79
CA PRO A 259 -24.77 -20.92 12.56
C PRO A 259 -25.04 -21.27 11.10
N GLY A 260 -25.27 -20.28 10.24
CA GLY A 260 -25.58 -20.46 8.80
C GLY A 260 -24.37 -20.78 7.93
N ILE A 261 -23.15 -20.70 8.49
CA ILE A 261 -21.89 -20.97 7.77
C ILE A 261 -21.24 -22.23 8.33
N ASP A 262 -20.80 -23.14 7.46
CA ASP A 262 -20.03 -24.33 7.83
C ASP A 262 -18.55 -23.96 8.08
N TRP A 263 -18.30 -23.32 9.21
CA TRP A 263 -16.97 -22.89 9.65
C TRP A 263 -15.98 -24.04 9.76
N SER A 264 -16.44 -25.22 10.16
CA SER A 264 -15.58 -26.40 10.32
C SER A 264 -15.01 -26.88 8.97
N THR A 265 -15.86 -26.97 7.96
CA THR A 265 -15.43 -27.29 6.59
C THR A 265 -14.55 -26.18 6.02
N LEU A 266 -14.90 -24.91 6.25
CA LEU A 266 -14.11 -23.77 5.78
C LEU A 266 -12.67 -23.83 6.29
N PHE A 267 -12.47 -23.91 7.59
CA PHE A 267 -11.12 -23.91 8.16
C PHE A 267 -10.35 -25.20 7.86
N LEU A 268 -11.04 -26.34 7.82
CA LEU A 268 -10.42 -27.62 7.46
C LEU A 268 -9.82 -27.59 6.03
N LEU A 269 -10.59 -27.17 5.04
CA LEU A 269 -10.14 -27.14 3.64
C LEU A 269 -9.04 -26.10 3.39
N ASN A 270 -9.00 -25.07 4.20
CA ASN A 270 -7.96 -24.02 4.14
C ASN A 270 -6.74 -24.35 5.02
N GLY A 271 -6.63 -25.56 5.55
CA GLY A 271 -5.47 -26.01 6.31
C GLY A 271 -5.28 -25.31 7.66
N VAL A 272 -6.31 -24.62 8.15
CA VAL A 272 -6.26 -23.90 9.43
C VAL A 272 -6.35 -24.89 10.59
N PRO A 273 -5.34 -24.97 11.47
CA PRO A 273 -5.41 -25.84 12.64
C PRO A 273 -6.46 -25.35 13.63
N ALA A 274 -6.90 -26.24 14.54
CA ALA A 274 -7.85 -25.86 15.60
C ALA A 274 -7.33 -24.65 16.41
N PHE A 275 -8.20 -23.70 16.66
CA PHE A 275 -7.93 -22.49 17.43
C PHE A 275 -9.09 -22.20 18.41
N ASN A 276 -8.85 -21.34 19.41
CA ASN A 276 -9.81 -21.09 20.48
C ASN A 276 -10.62 -19.82 20.31
N GLU A 277 -10.03 -18.78 19.70
CA GLU A 277 -10.59 -17.44 19.64
C GLU A 277 -10.48 -16.85 18.23
N ILE A 278 -11.42 -15.99 17.87
CA ILE A 278 -11.52 -15.33 16.59
C ILE A 278 -12.16 -13.94 16.75
N SER A 279 -11.88 -13.00 15.86
CA SER A 279 -12.63 -11.75 15.74
C SER A 279 -13.41 -11.73 14.44
N VAL A 280 -14.67 -11.31 14.48
CA VAL A 280 -15.48 -11.02 13.29
C VAL A 280 -15.54 -9.51 13.14
N SER A 281 -14.72 -8.96 12.24
CA SER A 281 -14.51 -7.51 12.16
C SER A 281 -15.78 -6.74 11.78
N GLN A 282 -16.56 -7.26 10.85
CA GLN A 282 -17.84 -6.67 10.44
C GLN A 282 -18.95 -7.73 10.55
N PRO A 283 -19.67 -7.81 11.68
CA PRO A 283 -20.68 -8.86 11.90
C PRO A 283 -21.88 -8.79 10.93
N GLU A 284 -22.39 -7.59 10.62
CA GLU A 284 -23.60 -7.43 9.82
C GLU A 284 -23.45 -7.99 8.38
N PRO A 285 -22.36 -7.75 7.63
CA PRO A 285 -22.13 -8.41 6.35
C PRO A 285 -22.08 -9.94 6.45
N ILE A 286 -21.52 -10.50 7.52
CA ILE A 286 -21.46 -11.96 7.70
C ILE A 286 -22.84 -12.53 7.97
N HIS A 287 -23.68 -11.87 8.77
CA HIS A 287 -25.09 -12.26 8.94
C HIS A 287 -25.88 -12.14 7.62
N GLU A 288 -25.55 -11.17 6.76
CA GLU A 288 -26.22 -11.10 5.46
C GLU A 288 -25.79 -12.26 4.54
N VAL A 289 -24.52 -12.71 4.63
CA VAL A 289 -24.07 -13.92 3.91
C VAL A 289 -24.85 -15.15 4.38
N GLU A 290 -25.10 -15.33 5.69
CA GLU A 290 -25.93 -16.43 6.19
C GLU A 290 -27.34 -16.41 5.58
N LYS A 291 -27.98 -15.24 5.51
CA LYS A 291 -29.28 -15.07 4.87
C LYS A 291 -29.21 -15.37 3.38
N ILE A 292 -28.21 -14.92 2.67
CA ILE A 292 -28.01 -15.23 1.26
C ILE A 292 -27.90 -16.73 1.03
N LEU A 293 -27.10 -17.43 1.84
CA LEU A 293 -26.94 -18.89 1.77
C LEU A 293 -28.24 -19.64 2.06
N ALA A 294 -29.10 -19.11 2.93
CA ALA A 294 -30.39 -19.70 3.29
C ALA A 294 -31.51 -19.40 2.29
N GLU A 295 -31.58 -18.19 1.75
CA GLU A 295 -32.73 -17.67 1.01
C GLU A 295 -32.57 -17.75 -0.51
N CYS A 296 -31.34 -17.56 -1.05
CA CYS A 296 -31.10 -17.67 -2.48
C CYS A 296 -31.25 -19.13 -2.94
N SER A 297 -31.71 -19.32 -4.16
CA SER A 297 -31.77 -20.66 -4.76
C SER A 297 -30.36 -21.20 -4.99
N VAL A 298 -30.24 -22.53 -5.06
CA VAL A 298 -28.95 -23.19 -5.39
C VAL A 298 -28.42 -22.67 -6.73
N GLU A 299 -29.28 -22.44 -7.72
CA GLU A 299 -28.90 -21.90 -9.02
C GLU A 299 -28.30 -20.48 -8.93
N GLU A 300 -28.87 -19.61 -8.11
CA GLU A 300 -28.32 -18.26 -7.88
C GLU A 300 -26.93 -18.32 -7.22
N LEU A 301 -26.76 -19.19 -6.21
CA LEU A 301 -25.50 -19.40 -5.52
C LEU A 301 -24.41 -19.98 -6.44
N LYS A 302 -24.79 -20.95 -7.31
CA LYS A 302 -23.93 -21.50 -8.36
C LYS A 302 -23.47 -20.41 -9.33
N ALA A 303 -24.38 -19.57 -9.81
CA ALA A 303 -24.05 -18.48 -10.71
C ALA A 303 -23.04 -17.53 -10.09
N TYR A 304 -23.18 -17.20 -8.81
CA TYR A 304 -22.24 -16.35 -8.09
C TYR A 304 -20.85 -17.02 -7.98
N LEU A 305 -20.77 -18.28 -7.54
CA LEU A 305 -19.48 -18.97 -7.41
C LEU A 305 -18.82 -19.18 -8.79
N TYR A 306 -19.60 -19.54 -9.81
CA TYR A 306 -19.10 -19.64 -11.19
C TYR A 306 -18.47 -18.34 -11.67
N TYR A 307 -19.18 -17.22 -11.47
CA TYR A 307 -18.65 -15.90 -11.80
C TYR A 307 -17.35 -15.63 -11.06
N LYS A 308 -17.26 -15.94 -9.76
CA LYS A 308 -16.03 -15.71 -8.97
C LYS A 308 -14.84 -16.49 -9.56
N VAL A 309 -15.04 -17.72 -9.98
CA VAL A 309 -13.99 -18.52 -10.66
C VAL A 309 -13.52 -17.85 -11.94
N VAL A 310 -14.44 -17.45 -12.83
CA VAL A 310 -14.07 -16.87 -14.12
C VAL A 310 -13.42 -15.49 -13.95
N ASN A 311 -13.97 -14.67 -13.05
CA ASN A 311 -13.46 -13.33 -12.79
C ASN A 311 -12.02 -13.38 -12.22
N ASP A 312 -11.77 -14.22 -11.25
CA ASP A 312 -10.43 -14.42 -10.67
C ASP A 312 -9.42 -14.89 -11.70
N ALA A 313 -9.80 -15.91 -12.49
CA ALA A 313 -8.94 -16.49 -13.51
C ALA A 313 -8.66 -15.57 -14.71
N SER A 314 -9.51 -14.57 -14.97
CA SER A 314 -9.51 -13.78 -16.23
C SER A 314 -8.15 -13.22 -16.62
N SER A 315 -7.33 -12.76 -15.64
CA SER A 315 -5.99 -12.25 -15.89
C SER A 315 -4.97 -13.33 -16.27
N SER A 316 -5.24 -14.58 -15.93
CA SER A 316 -4.36 -15.74 -16.13
C SER A 316 -4.77 -16.63 -17.31
N LEU A 317 -5.94 -16.41 -17.88
CA LEU A 317 -6.46 -17.11 -19.07
C LEU A 317 -5.97 -16.47 -20.39
N SER A 318 -6.68 -16.75 -21.50
CA SER A 318 -6.37 -16.19 -22.82
C SER A 318 -6.49 -14.67 -22.88
N ASP A 319 -5.93 -14.07 -23.94
CA ASP A 319 -5.96 -12.62 -24.15
C ASP A 319 -7.38 -12.05 -24.20
N ARG A 320 -8.39 -12.79 -24.70
CA ARG A 320 -9.78 -12.31 -24.74
C ARG A 320 -10.36 -12.11 -23.33
N PHE A 321 -10.10 -13.02 -22.38
CA PHE A 321 -10.52 -12.86 -20.98
C PHE A 321 -9.77 -11.73 -20.30
N ARG A 322 -8.46 -11.63 -20.54
CA ARG A 322 -7.66 -10.53 -20.03
C ARG A 322 -8.13 -9.18 -20.55
N GLN A 323 -8.47 -9.07 -21.83
CA GLN A 323 -8.96 -7.82 -22.43
C GLN A 323 -10.32 -7.42 -21.85
N GLU A 324 -11.22 -8.37 -21.61
CA GLU A 324 -12.52 -8.11 -20.99
C GLU A 324 -12.34 -7.56 -19.56
N ALA A 325 -11.49 -8.20 -18.75
CA ALA A 325 -11.18 -7.73 -17.40
C ALA A 325 -10.49 -6.35 -17.42
N PHE A 326 -9.54 -6.12 -18.32
CA PHE A 326 -8.90 -4.82 -18.51
C PHE A 326 -9.92 -3.73 -18.85
N TYR A 327 -10.82 -4.03 -19.80
CA TYR A 327 -11.81 -3.03 -20.24
C TYR A 327 -12.72 -2.59 -19.12
N PHE A 328 -13.13 -3.50 -18.23
CA PHE A 328 -13.92 -3.12 -17.07
C PHE A 328 -13.07 -2.46 -15.97
N TYR A 329 -12.11 -3.18 -15.39
CA TYR A 329 -11.40 -2.72 -14.19
C TYR A 329 -10.42 -1.57 -14.43
N ASN A 330 -9.73 -1.56 -15.58
CA ASN A 330 -8.70 -0.56 -15.84
C ASN A 330 -9.21 0.59 -16.75
N HIS A 331 -9.98 0.26 -17.80
CA HIS A 331 -10.48 1.28 -18.70
C HIS A 331 -11.71 1.99 -18.10
N THR A 332 -12.76 1.26 -17.78
CA THR A 332 -14.03 1.87 -17.32
C THR A 332 -13.91 2.47 -15.93
N MET A 333 -13.36 1.74 -14.96
CA MET A 333 -13.25 2.23 -13.58
C MET A 333 -12.15 3.28 -13.40
N SER A 334 -11.00 3.11 -14.04
CA SER A 334 -9.81 3.95 -13.78
C SER A 334 -9.42 4.86 -14.94
N GLY A 335 -9.93 4.62 -16.18
CA GLY A 335 -9.69 5.45 -17.35
C GLY A 335 -8.40 5.13 -18.13
N ALA A 336 -7.70 4.03 -17.86
CA ALA A 336 -6.57 3.59 -18.69
C ALA A 336 -7.08 3.22 -20.10
N GLU A 337 -6.32 3.57 -21.14
CA GLU A 337 -6.75 3.36 -22.53
C GLU A 337 -6.16 2.09 -23.15
N GLN A 338 -5.06 1.59 -22.59
CA GLN A 338 -4.34 0.42 -23.08
C GLN A 338 -3.81 -0.41 -21.91
N ASP A 339 -3.88 -1.76 -22.05
CA ASP A 339 -3.27 -2.65 -21.06
C ASP A 339 -1.74 -2.56 -21.09
N ARG A 340 -1.12 -2.83 -19.95
CA ARG A 340 0.34 -2.86 -19.84
C ARG A 340 0.95 -3.91 -20.76
N PRO A 341 2.13 -3.66 -21.34
CA PRO A 341 2.86 -4.65 -22.11
C PRO A 341 3.00 -5.98 -21.38
N ARG A 342 2.96 -7.11 -22.10
CA ARG A 342 3.00 -8.46 -21.52
C ARG A 342 4.18 -8.66 -20.56
N TRP A 343 5.38 -8.18 -20.94
CA TRP A 343 6.54 -8.32 -20.07
C TRP A 343 6.36 -7.65 -18.69
N LYS A 344 5.70 -6.48 -18.61
CA LYS A 344 5.40 -5.82 -17.34
C LYS A 344 4.46 -6.66 -16.48
N ARG A 345 3.48 -7.30 -17.12
CA ARG A 345 2.53 -8.21 -16.44
C ARG A 345 3.23 -9.50 -15.99
N ALA A 346 4.15 -10.04 -16.80
CA ALA A 346 4.93 -11.23 -16.46
C ALA A 346 5.90 -10.95 -15.29
N VAL A 347 6.57 -9.80 -15.27
CA VAL A 347 7.39 -9.35 -14.13
C VAL A 347 6.51 -9.26 -12.88
N ALA A 348 5.35 -8.60 -12.96
CA ALA A 348 4.44 -8.48 -11.82
C ALA A 348 3.92 -9.83 -11.30
N ALA A 349 3.70 -10.81 -12.18
CA ALA A 349 3.31 -12.16 -11.78
C ALA A 349 4.42 -12.88 -11.00
N VAL A 350 5.66 -12.77 -11.46
CA VAL A 350 6.82 -13.32 -10.75
C VAL A 350 7.02 -12.63 -9.40
N GLU A 351 6.88 -11.30 -9.33
CA GLU A 351 6.93 -10.55 -8.07
C GLU A 351 5.81 -10.96 -7.10
N GLY A 352 4.60 -11.17 -7.60
CA GLY A 352 3.47 -11.62 -6.77
C GLY A 352 3.67 -13.00 -6.17
N ALA A 353 4.26 -13.93 -6.92
CA ALA A 353 4.48 -15.31 -6.48
C ALA A 353 5.80 -15.52 -5.69
N LEU A 354 6.85 -14.78 -6.05
CA LEU A 354 8.25 -15.01 -5.59
C LEU A 354 8.91 -13.71 -5.13
N GLY A 355 8.12 -12.76 -4.63
CA GLY A 355 8.56 -11.39 -4.36
C GLY A 355 9.77 -11.27 -3.45
N MET A 356 9.87 -12.05 -2.38
CA MET A 356 11.03 -12.03 -1.47
C MET A 356 12.28 -12.65 -2.12
N ALA A 357 12.11 -13.68 -2.98
CA ALA A 357 13.24 -14.26 -3.71
C ALA A 357 13.80 -13.26 -4.74
N VAL A 358 12.93 -12.61 -5.51
CA VAL A 358 13.32 -11.54 -6.44
C VAL A 358 13.91 -10.35 -5.69
N GLY A 359 13.35 -10.00 -4.53
CA GLY A 359 13.84 -8.94 -3.66
C GLY A 359 15.28 -9.17 -3.17
N LYS A 360 15.62 -10.42 -2.87
CA LYS A 360 17.00 -10.79 -2.51
C LYS A 360 17.98 -10.49 -3.65
N LEU A 361 17.68 -10.94 -4.87
CA LEU A 361 18.49 -10.66 -6.05
C LEU A 361 18.60 -9.16 -6.34
N TYR A 362 17.51 -8.43 -6.12
CA TYR A 362 17.45 -6.99 -6.32
C TYR A 362 18.39 -6.23 -5.39
N VAL A 363 18.36 -6.50 -4.08
CA VAL A 363 19.20 -5.78 -3.12
C VAL A 363 20.67 -6.13 -3.27
N GLU A 364 21.00 -7.37 -3.59
CA GLU A 364 22.38 -7.81 -3.86
C GLU A 364 23.01 -7.03 -5.03
N LYS A 365 22.22 -6.66 -6.05
CA LYS A 365 22.72 -5.98 -7.25
C LYS A 365 22.59 -4.46 -7.20
N TYR A 366 21.53 -3.92 -6.59
CA TYR A 366 21.12 -2.51 -6.75
C TYR A 366 21.09 -1.69 -5.47
N PHE A 367 21.23 -2.29 -4.28
CA PHE A 367 21.15 -1.57 -3.02
C PHE A 367 22.45 -1.61 -2.21
N PRO A 368 23.28 -0.54 -2.22
CA PRO A 368 24.54 -0.52 -1.49
C PRO A 368 24.33 -0.33 0.01
N GLU A 369 25.15 -0.99 0.82
CA GLU A 369 25.13 -0.90 2.30
C GLU A 369 25.29 0.55 2.80
N SER A 370 26.04 1.40 2.10
CA SER A 370 26.20 2.81 2.46
C SER A 370 24.89 3.58 2.47
N SER A 371 23.93 3.24 1.59
CA SER A 371 22.59 3.84 1.58
C SER A 371 21.80 3.43 2.81
N LYS A 372 21.89 2.16 3.24
CA LYS A 372 21.25 1.68 4.48
C LYS A 372 21.77 2.44 5.71
N GLN A 373 23.10 2.61 5.82
CA GLN A 373 23.72 3.33 6.94
C GLN A 373 23.26 4.79 7.03
N ARG A 374 23.24 5.50 5.89
CA ARG A 374 22.77 6.90 5.86
C ARG A 374 21.29 7.03 6.23
N MET A 375 20.47 6.06 5.83
CA MET A 375 19.06 6.01 6.24
C MET A 375 18.89 5.81 7.74
N VAL A 376 19.71 4.97 8.37
CA VAL A 376 19.70 4.78 9.84
C VAL A 376 19.97 6.11 10.56
N GLU A 377 20.91 6.91 10.07
CA GLU A 377 21.19 8.24 10.63
C GLU A 377 20.01 9.21 10.46
N LEU A 378 19.39 9.25 9.28
CA LEU A 378 18.21 10.06 9.04
C LEU A 378 17.07 9.69 10.00
N VAL A 379 16.75 8.40 10.13
CA VAL A 379 15.71 7.92 11.05
C VAL A 379 15.98 8.36 12.47
N LYS A 380 17.22 8.23 12.98
CA LYS A 380 17.59 8.68 14.32
C LYS A 380 17.39 10.20 14.50
N ASN A 381 17.81 10.99 13.51
CA ASN A 381 17.64 12.44 13.56
C ASN A 381 16.15 12.85 13.59
N LEU A 382 15.29 12.13 12.84
CA LEU A 382 13.86 12.37 12.87
C LEU A 382 13.23 11.92 14.20
N GLN A 383 13.68 10.81 14.79
CA GLN A 383 13.23 10.41 16.14
C GLN A 383 13.54 11.48 17.19
N VAL A 384 14.74 12.07 17.16
CA VAL A 384 15.12 13.18 18.03
C VAL A 384 14.20 14.39 17.80
N ALA A 385 13.99 14.76 16.54
CA ALA A 385 13.12 15.89 16.18
C ALA A 385 11.67 15.68 16.62
N LEU A 386 11.12 14.47 16.48
CA LEU A 386 9.77 14.15 16.98
C LEU A 386 9.71 14.26 18.51
N GLY A 387 10.72 13.77 19.22
CA GLY A 387 10.83 13.93 20.68
C GLY A 387 10.80 15.40 21.11
N GLU A 388 11.60 16.27 20.46
CA GLU A 388 11.61 17.72 20.69
C GLU A 388 10.23 18.36 20.45
N ARG A 389 9.52 17.90 19.42
CA ARG A 389 8.18 18.42 19.09
C ARG A 389 7.14 17.97 20.11
N ILE A 390 7.19 16.73 20.59
CA ILE A 390 6.35 16.24 21.69
C ILE A 390 6.55 17.11 22.93
N ASP A 391 7.81 17.39 23.30
CA ASP A 391 8.13 18.24 24.47
C ASP A 391 7.59 19.67 24.30
N ALA A 392 7.60 20.20 23.09
CA ALA A 392 7.12 21.53 22.79
C ALA A 392 5.58 21.70 22.83
N GLN A 393 4.81 20.59 22.83
CA GLN A 393 3.34 20.64 22.83
C GLN A 393 2.80 21.21 24.15
N LYS A 394 2.15 22.37 24.07
CA LYS A 394 1.57 23.04 25.23
C LYS A 394 0.21 22.50 25.67
N TRP A 395 -0.49 21.83 24.76
CA TRP A 395 -1.81 21.24 25.02
C TRP A 395 -1.73 19.88 25.69
N MET A 396 -0.57 19.22 25.62
CA MET A 396 -0.33 17.86 26.13
C MET A 396 0.23 17.92 27.56
N SER A 397 -0.32 17.10 28.45
CA SER A 397 0.19 16.95 29.82
C SER A 397 1.52 16.17 29.84
N GLU A 398 2.31 16.36 30.89
CA GLU A 398 3.57 15.63 31.08
C GLU A 398 3.39 14.12 31.16
N ALA A 399 2.23 13.66 31.68
CA ALA A 399 1.90 12.23 31.72
C ALA A 399 1.75 11.65 30.30
N THR A 400 1.03 12.33 29.41
CA THR A 400 0.84 11.92 28.02
C THR A 400 2.15 12.06 27.22
N LYS A 401 2.93 13.13 27.41
CA LYS A 401 4.25 13.28 26.79
C LYS A 401 5.17 12.13 27.12
N LYS A 402 5.21 11.71 28.40
CA LYS A 402 6.00 10.55 28.81
C LYS A 402 5.61 9.29 28.05
N GLN A 403 4.31 8.99 27.93
CA GLN A 403 3.83 7.83 27.17
C GLN A 403 4.16 7.95 25.67
N ALA A 404 4.06 9.16 25.10
CA ALA A 404 4.44 9.42 23.72
C ALA A 404 5.95 9.15 23.49
N HIS A 405 6.82 9.60 24.40
CA HIS A 405 8.25 9.28 24.35
C HIS A 405 8.52 7.77 24.50
N ASP A 406 7.83 7.10 25.44
CA ASP A 406 7.96 5.65 25.62
C ASP A 406 7.59 4.91 24.32
N LYS A 407 6.53 5.36 23.62
CA LYS A 407 6.11 4.81 22.32
C LYS A 407 7.12 5.11 21.21
N LEU A 408 7.58 6.34 21.08
CA LEU A 408 8.61 6.75 20.11
C LEU A 408 9.90 5.93 20.27
N ASN A 409 10.34 5.73 21.50
CA ASN A 409 11.57 5.00 21.80
C ASN A 409 11.44 3.48 21.57
N SER A 410 10.21 2.97 21.48
CA SER A 410 9.94 1.55 21.23
C SER A 410 9.69 1.21 19.75
N PHE A 411 9.81 2.17 18.83
CA PHE A 411 9.70 1.91 17.40
C PHE A 411 10.68 0.85 16.95
N TYR A 412 10.16 -0.17 16.27
CA TYR A 412 10.98 -1.15 15.56
C TYR A 412 11.22 -0.66 14.14
N VAL A 413 12.50 -0.46 13.78
CA VAL A 413 12.88 0.18 12.52
C VAL A 413 13.41 -0.85 11.54
N LYS A 414 12.80 -0.94 10.35
CA LYS A 414 13.19 -1.81 9.24
C LYS A 414 13.65 -0.96 8.06
N ILE A 415 14.88 -1.20 7.57
CA ILE A 415 15.47 -0.43 6.46
C ILE A 415 16.10 -1.37 5.44
N GLY A 416 15.72 -1.18 4.19
CA GLY A 416 16.30 -1.83 3.03
C GLY A 416 15.73 -3.23 2.76
N TYR A 417 16.09 -4.21 3.58
CA TYR A 417 15.73 -5.62 3.39
C TYR A 417 15.79 -6.42 4.70
N PRO A 418 15.08 -7.57 4.78
CA PRO A 418 15.05 -8.41 5.97
C PRO A 418 16.38 -9.17 6.18
N ASP A 419 16.67 -9.52 7.45
CA ASP A 419 17.81 -10.35 7.79
C ASP A 419 17.56 -11.84 7.45
N GLU A 420 16.30 -12.27 7.52
CA GLU A 420 15.87 -13.63 7.17
C GLU A 420 14.95 -13.61 5.94
N TRP A 421 15.20 -14.54 5.01
CA TRP A 421 14.45 -14.62 3.74
C TRP A 421 13.43 -15.75 3.78
N MET A 422 12.31 -15.52 3.09
CA MET A 422 11.26 -16.54 2.94
C MET A 422 11.80 -17.79 2.23
N ASP A 423 11.49 -18.96 2.77
CA ASP A 423 11.81 -20.25 2.17
C ASP A 423 10.71 -20.67 1.16
N TYR A 424 11.08 -20.71 -0.09
CA TYR A 424 10.22 -21.16 -1.20
C TYR A 424 10.42 -22.63 -1.57
N SER A 425 11.08 -23.44 -0.76
CA SER A 425 11.37 -24.86 -1.08
C SER A 425 10.10 -25.68 -1.35
N LYS A 426 9.01 -25.39 -0.64
CA LYS A 426 7.69 -26.05 -0.80
C LYS A 426 6.89 -25.59 -2.02
N LEU A 427 7.24 -24.46 -2.66
CA LEU A 427 6.58 -24.00 -3.86
C LEU A 427 7.08 -24.81 -5.07
N ASP A 428 6.16 -25.39 -5.83
CA ASP A 428 6.47 -26.10 -7.07
C ASP A 428 5.88 -25.33 -8.28
N ILE A 429 6.75 -24.98 -9.24
CA ILE A 429 6.40 -24.37 -10.53
C ILE A 429 6.75 -25.37 -11.62
N ASP A 430 5.72 -25.84 -12.36
CA ASP A 430 5.81 -26.87 -13.39
C ASP A 430 5.33 -26.32 -14.74
N GLU A 431 6.24 -26.21 -15.71
CA GLU A 431 5.94 -25.73 -17.07
C GLU A 431 5.00 -26.66 -17.86
N ASN A 432 4.80 -27.91 -17.42
CA ASN A 432 3.82 -28.80 -18.06
C ASN A 432 2.37 -28.42 -17.71
N LEU A 433 2.15 -27.75 -16.60
CA LEU A 433 0.85 -27.22 -16.21
C LEU A 433 0.62 -25.85 -16.85
N SER A 434 -0.65 -25.44 -16.92
CA SER A 434 -1.02 -24.11 -17.42
C SER A 434 -0.46 -22.99 -16.54
N TYR A 435 -0.43 -21.77 -17.08
CA TYR A 435 -0.07 -20.59 -16.29
C TYR A 435 -1.03 -20.40 -15.11
N TYR A 436 -2.35 -20.57 -15.31
CA TYR A 436 -3.35 -20.47 -14.25
C TYR A 436 -3.10 -21.46 -13.10
N GLU A 437 -2.84 -22.75 -13.41
CA GLU A 437 -2.58 -23.76 -12.38
C GLU A 437 -1.32 -23.42 -11.56
N ASN A 438 -0.27 -22.88 -12.17
CA ASN A 438 0.92 -22.45 -11.45
C ASN A 438 0.65 -21.22 -10.56
N MET A 439 -0.21 -20.28 -10.99
CA MET A 439 -0.62 -19.16 -10.15
C MET A 439 -1.45 -19.62 -8.95
N VAL A 440 -2.35 -20.58 -9.11
CA VAL A 440 -3.09 -21.20 -8.01
C VAL A 440 -2.13 -21.88 -7.02
N ARG A 441 -1.13 -22.63 -7.50
CA ARG A 441 -0.10 -23.24 -6.64
C ARG A 441 0.68 -22.21 -5.85
N ALA A 442 1.06 -21.09 -6.47
CA ALA A 442 1.74 -19.99 -5.80
C ALA A 442 0.86 -19.36 -4.71
N THR A 443 -0.42 -19.15 -4.98
CA THR A 443 -1.38 -18.62 -4.01
C THR A 443 -1.60 -19.60 -2.85
N GLN A 444 -1.77 -20.89 -3.12
CA GLN A 444 -1.90 -21.92 -2.08
C GLN A 444 -0.62 -22.05 -1.23
N PHE A 445 0.55 -21.96 -1.85
CA PHE A 445 1.81 -21.92 -1.11
C PHE A 445 1.85 -20.74 -0.13
N MET A 446 1.50 -19.54 -0.59
CA MET A 446 1.47 -18.34 0.26
C MET A 446 0.44 -18.46 1.39
N SER A 447 -0.77 -18.96 1.10
CA SER A 447 -1.80 -19.22 2.12
C SER A 447 -1.32 -20.21 3.17
N ASN A 448 -0.73 -21.34 2.77
CA ASN A 448 -0.21 -22.35 3.69
C ASN A 448 0.96 -21.79 4.51
N TYR A 449 1.90 -21.06 3.91
CA TYR A 449 2.99 -20.39 4.60
C TYR A 449 2.45 -19.44 5.68
N TYR A 450 1.45 -18.65 5.33
CA TYR A 450 0.83 -17.68 6.22
C TYR A 450 0.12 -18.38 7.41
N VAL A 451 -0.65 -19.45 7.14
CA VAL A 451 -1.30 -20.25 8.18
C VAL A 451 -0.27 -20.89 9.11
N GLU A 452 0.76 -21.53 8.59
CA GLU A 452 1.83 -22.17 9.37
C GLU A 452 2.57 -21.15 10.25
N LYS A 453 2.75 -19.92 9.77
CA LYS A 453 3.50 -18.88 10.46
C LYS A 453 2.70 -18.16 11.54
N HIS A 454 1.39 -17.96 11.34
CA HIS A 454 0.61 -17.08 12.20
C HIS A 454 -0.39 -17.80 13.11
N VAL A 455 -1.07 -18.86 12.65
CA VAL A 455 -2.14 -19.47 13.46
C VAL A 455 -1.58 -20.15 14.72
N ASN A 456 -2.12 -19.75 15.87
CA ASN A 456 -1.63 -20.17 17.20
C ASN A 456 -0.16 -19.84 17.47
N LYS A 457 0.36 -18.80 16.88
CA LYS A 457 1.77 -18.35 17.03
C LYS A 457 1.83 -16.95 17.64
N PRO A 458 2.91 -16.65 18.37
CA PRO A 458 3.21 -15.27 18.72
C PRO A 458 3.49 -14.43 17.46
N VAL A 459 3.27 -13.13 17.57
CA VAL A 459 3.60 -12.18 16.50
C VAL A 459 5.11 -12.13 16.28
N ASP A 460 5.53 -12.29 15.04
CA ASP A 460 6.92 -12.15 14.63
C ASP A 460 7.21 -10.72 14.16
N ARG A 461 7.83 -9.91 15.00
CA ARG A 461 8.20 -8.52 14.66
C ARG A 461 9.30 -8.41 13.60
N THR A 462 9.97 -9.51 13.25
CA THR A 462 11.02 -9.49 12.20
C THR A 462 10.43 -9.64 10.81
N GLU A 463 9.18 -10.07 10.68
CA GLU A 463 8.49 -10.25 9.41
C GLU A 463 8.27 -8.92 8.68
N TRP A 464 8.57 -8.91 7.39
CA TRP A 464 8.35 -7.76 6.51
C TRP A 464 7.02 -7.88 5.77
N LEU A 465 6.20 -6.84 5.81
CA LEU A 465 4.91 -6.79 5.11
C LEU A 465 5.04 -6.31 3.66
N MET A 466 6.23 -5.81 3.28
CA MET A 466 6.57 -5.40 1.91
C MET A 466 7.85 -6.07 1.46
N THR A 467 7.97 -6.33 0.16
CA THR A 467 9.22 -6.85 -0.41
C THR A 467 10.27 -5.73 -0.52
N PRO A 468 11.57 -6.04 -0.53
CA PRO A 468 12.63 -5.04 -0.58
C PRO A 468 12.58 -4.11 -1.81
N GLN A 469 12.10 -4.59 -2.95
CA GLN A 469 11.97 -3.79 -4.18
C GLN A 469 10.71 -2.92 -4.22
N THR A 470 9.84 -3.00 -3.22
CA THR A 470 8.62 -2.18 -3.14
C THR A 470 8.95 -0.70 -3.01
N ILE A 471 8.30 0.13 -3.82
CA ILE A 471 8.43 1.59 -3.75
C ILE A 471 7.30 2.13 -2.89
N ASN A 472 7.47 1.98 -1.60
CA ASN A 472 6.58 2.46 -0.56
C ASN A 472 7.27 2.39 0.81
N ALA A 473 6.55 2.81 1.87
CA ALA A 473 6.91 2.66 3.26
C ALA A 473 5.65 2.29 4.05
N TYR A 474 5.78 1.88 5.31
CA TYR A 474 4.61 1.66 6.17
C TYR A 474 4.93 1.81 7.66
N TYR A 475 3.90 2.15 8.43
CA TYR A 475 3.82 1.96 9.87
C TYR A 475 2.83 0.85 10.20
N ASN A 476 3.20 -0.06 11.11
CA ASN A 476 2.29 -1.08 11.65
C ASN A 476 2.02 -0.81 13.14
N PRO A 477 0.77 -0.48 13.55
CA PRO A 477 0.46 -0.13 14.92
C PRO A 477 0.59 -1.31 15.90
N THR A 478 0.32 -2.55 15.46
CA THR A 478 0.35 -3.72 16.34
C THR A 478 1.74 -4.20 16.70
N THR A 479 2.72 -3.89 15.88
CA THR A 479 4.15 -4.15 16.15
C THR A 479 4.91 -2.88 16.50
N ASN A 480 4.28 -1.71 16.41
CA ASN A 480 4.88 -0.39 16.57
C ASN A 480 6.16 -0.26 15.74
N GLU A 481 6.06 -0.55 14.45
CA GLU A 481 7.19 -0.58 13.53
C GLU A 481 7.03 0.37 12.34
N ILE A 482 8.16 0.89 11.86
CA ILE A 482 8.28 1.65 10.61
C ILE A 482 9.20 0.90 9.67
N CYS A 483 8.83 0.84 8.39
CA CYS A 483 9.57 0.08 7.38
C CYS A 483 9.80 0.91 6.11
N PHE A 484 11.06 0.90 5.64
CA PHE A 484 11.50 1.59 4.43
C PHE A 484 12.23 0.60 3.52
N PRO A 485 11.55 -0.05 2.58
CA PRO A 485 12.16 -0.97 1.61
C PRO A 485 13.22 -0.29 0.74
N ALA A 486 14.19 -1.06 0.25
CA ALA A 486 15.26 -0.56 -0.62
C ALA A 486 14.74 0.15 -1.87
N GLY A 487 13.59 -0.27 -2.40
CA GLY A 487 13.00 0.26 -3.63
C GLY A 487 12.70 1.76 -3.58
N ILE A 488 12.29 2.31 -2.43
CA ILE A 488 12.02 3.75 -2.29
C ILE A 488 13.27 4.58 -2.01
N LEU A 489 14.39 3.94 -1.61
CA LEU A 489 15.61 4.62 -1.19
C LEU A 489 16.49 5.03 -2.39
N GLN A 490 15.89 5.70 -3.35
CA GLN A 490 16.47 6.17 -4.62
C GLN A 490 15.91 7.56 -4.98
N PRO A 491 16.59 8.33 -5.86
CA PRO A 491 16.05 9.59 -6.35
C PRO A 491 14.66 9.43 -7.00
N PRO A 492 13.72 10.36 -6.75
CA PRO A 492 13.89 11.64 -6.06
C PRO A 492 13.66 11.57 -4.53
N PHE A 493 13.33 10.41 -3.96
CA PHE A 493 13.05 10.25 -2.53
C PHE A 493 14.32 10.34 -1.69
N PHE A 494 15.34 9.56 -2.03
CA PHE A 494 16.65 9.60 -1.40
C PHE A 494 17.76 9.76 -2.45
N ASN A 495 18.56 10.82 -2.32
CA ASN A 495 19.68 11.08 -3.21
C ASN A 495 20.97 11.20 -2.41
N ALA A 496 21.85 10.18 -2.50
CA ALA A 496 23.13 10.16 -1.80
C ALA A 496 24.10 11.26 -2.29
N GLU A 497 23.87 11.84 -3.48
CA GLU A 497 24.68 12.91 -4.07
C GLU A 497 24.10 14.32 -3.87
N ALA A 498 22.93 14.43 -3.22
CA ALA A 498 22.32 15.70 -2.86
C ALA A 498 22.58 16.07 -1.40
N ASP A 499 22.49 17.38 -1.10
CA ASP A 499 22.60 17.85 0.27
C ASP A 499 21.36 17.50 1.12
N ASP A 500 21.50 17.66 2.43
CA ASP A 500 20.50 17.22 3.38
C ASP A 500 19.16 17.96 3.23
N ALA A 501 19.14 19.21 2.75
CA ALA A 501 17.89 19.94 2.56
C ALA A 501 16.93 19.20 1.62
N CYS A 502 17.47 18.64 0.53
CA CYS A 502 16.70 17.82 -0.40
C CYS A 502 16.24 16.51 0.24
N ASN A 503 17.15 15.77 0.88
CA ASN A 503 16.82 14.47 1.47
C ASN A 503 15.82 14.60 2.64
N TYR A 504 15.95 15.60 3.52
CA TYR A 504 14.94 15.86 4.57
C TYR A 504 13.60 16.28 3.98
N GLY A 505 13.58 17.05 2.88
CA GLY A 505 12.33 17.45 2.21
C GLY A 505 11.61 16.32 1.48
N ALA A 506 12.32 15.27 1.08
CA ALA A 506 11.78 14.10 0.39
C ALA A 506 11.65 12.89 1.33
N ILE A 507 12.65 12.00 1.38
CA ILE A 507 12.57 10.80 2.22
C ILE A 507 12.43 11.13 3.71
N GLY A 508 12.98 12.24 4.17
CA GLY A 508 12.83 12.69 5.56
C GLY A 508 11.36 12.95 5.92
N VAL A 509 10.59 13.58 5.02
CA VAL A 509 9.15 13.77 5.25
C VAL A 509 8.42 12.43 5.20
N VAL A 510 8.79 11.49 4.33
CA VAL A 510 8.22 10.12 4.32
C VAL A 510 8.51 9.41 5.66
N ILE A 511 9.73 9.47 6.16
CA ILE A 511 10.08 8.88 7.47
C ILE A 511 9.24 9.51 8.60
N GLY A 512 9.16 10.84 8.62
CA GLY A 512 8.33 11.57 9.60
C GLY A 512 6.84 11.25 9.47
N HIS A 513 6.34 11.02 8.25
CA HIS A 513 4.98 10.57 7.96
C HIS A 513 4.72 9.20 8.60
N GLU A 514 5.58 8.21 8.37
CA GLU A 514 5.42 6.89 8.98
C GLU A 514 5.53 6.95 10.51
N MET A 515 6.43 7.75 11.06
CA MET A 515 6.49 7.98 12.51
C MET A 515 5.20 8.60 13.05
N THR A 516 4.60 9.54 12.30
CA THR A 516 3.37 10.23 12.71
C THR A 516 2.17 9.29 12.69
N HIS A 517 2.15 8.25 11.84
CA HIS A 517 1.13 7.21 11.90
C HIS A 517 1.05 6.53 13.27
N GLY A 518 2.13 6.47 14.03
CA GLY A 518 2.10 6.04 15.43
C GLY A 518 1.27 6.95 16.34
N PHE A 519 0.96 8.18 15.88
CA PHE A 519 0.35 9.26 16.64
C PHE A 519 -0.81 9.94 15.90
N ASP A 520 -1.29 9.38 14.79
CA ASP A 520 -2.49 9.85 14.08
C ASP A 520 -3.78 9.40 14.76
N ASP A 521 -4.94 9.61 14.14
CA ASP A 521 -6.26 9.28 14.69
C ASP A 521 -6.45 7.78 14.98
N GLN A 522 -5.74 6.90 14.28
CA GLN A 522 -5.77 5.45 14.48
C GLN A 522 -4.59 4.99 15.35
N GLY A 523 -3.37 5.34 14.98
CA GLY A 523 -2.16 4.91 15.70
C GLY A 523 -2.12 5.42 17.14
N ALA A 524 -2.69 6.60 17.42
CA ALA A 524 -2.81 7.14 18.78
C ALA A 524 -3.66 6.26 19.73
N GLN A 525 -4.44 5.33 19.20
CA GLN A 525 -5.22 4.38 20.01
C GLN A 525 -4.40 3.19 20.50
N PHE A 526 -3.19 2.99 19.94
CA PHE A 526 -2.30 1.86 20.30
C PHE A 526 -1.19 2.34 21.24
N ASP A 527 -0.92 1.54 22.27
CA ASP A 527 0.18 1.78 23.19
C ASP A 527 1.56 1.42 22.60
N LYS A 528 2.63 1.62 23.36
CA LYS A 528 4.00 1.31 22.95
C LYS A 528 4.27 -0.17 22.65
N ASP A 529 3.44 -1.07 23.16
CA ASP A 529 3.54 -2.51 22.97
C ASP A 529 2.64 -3.02 21.82
N GLY A 530 1.96 -2.10 21.12
CA GLY A 530 1.09 -2.37 19.99
C GLY A 530 -0.33 -2.78 20.37
N ASN A 531 -0.73 -2.64 21.61
CA ASN A 531 -2.08 -2.97 22.05
C ASN A 531 -3.04 -1.79 21.86
N LEU A 532 -4.24 -2.07 21.34
CA LEU A 532 -5.37 -1.14 21.33
C LEU A 532 -5.77 -0.82 22.77
N LYS A 533 -5.20 0.23 23.31
CA LYS A 533 -5.32 0.62 24.72
C LYS A 533 -5.13 2.13 24.86
N ASN A 534 -6.10 2.78 25.51
CA ASN A 534 -5.97 4.19 25.82
C ASN A 534 -4.76 4.46 26.73
N TRP A 535 -3.85 5.33 26.30
CA TRP A 535 -2.67 5.80 27.06
C TRP A 535 -2.70 7.30 27.30
N TRP A 536 -3.74 7.97 26.82
CA TRP A 536 -3.96 9.42 26.96
C TRP A 536 -4.67 9.74 28.28
N THR A 537 -4.45 10.96 28.79
CA THR A 537 -5.43 11.53 29.74
C THR A 537 -6.69 11.92 28.97
N GLU A 538 -7.85 11.90 29.61
CA GLU A 538 -9.13 12.27 28.96
C GLU A 538 -9.10 13.70 28.39
N LYS A 539 -8.43 14.61 29.10
CA LYS A 539 -8.24 15.99 28.62
C LYS A 539 -7.41 16.05 27.35
N ASP A 540 -6.29 15.35 27.32
CA ASP A 540 -5.38 15.38 26.16
C ASP A 540 -6.00 14.67 24.97
N LYS A 541 -6.75 13.59 25.18
CA LYS A 541 -7.52 12.92 24.13
C LYS A 541 -8.53 13.87 23.49
N THR A 542 -9.30 14.60 24.31
CA THR A 542 -10.27 15.61 23.84
C THR A 542 -9.59 16.74 23.05
N GLU A 543 -8.44 17.22 23.51
CA GLU A 543 -7.66 18.24 22.78
C GLU A 543 -7.08 17.72 21.47
N PHE A 544 -6.65 16.47 21.42
CA PHE A 544 -6.21 15.83 20.19
C PHE A 544 -7.36 15.70 19.18
N GLU A 545 -8.51 15.17 19.58
CA GLU A 545 -9.71 15.04 18.74
C GLU A 545 -10.18 16.39 18.18
N LYS A 546 -10.10 17.45 18.99
CA LYS A 546 -10.41 18.81 18.55
C LYS A 546 -9.47 19.32 17.46
N ARG A 547 -8.18 18.99 17.55
CA ARG A 547 -7.15 19.40 16.58
C ARG A 547 -7.26 18.62 15.29
N THR A 548 -7.47 17.31 15.36
CA THR A 548 -7.68 16.46 14.20
C THR A 548 -9.00 16.79 13.49
N LYS A 549 -10.03 17.24 14.23
CA LYS A 549 -11.27 17.77 13.64
C LYS A 549 -11.02 18.97 12.72
N VAL A 550 -10.11 19.87 13.06
CA VAL A 550 -9.74 21.01 12.18
C VAL A 550 -9.17 20.50 10.86
N MET A 551 -8.33 19.49 10.90
CA MET A 551 -7.77 18.84 9.71
C MET A 551 -8.88 18.21 8.87
N ARG A 552 -9.72 17.38 9.48
CA ARG A 552 -10.84 16.73 8.80
C ARG A 552 -11.74 17.72 8.09
N ASP A 553 -12.22 18.73 8.84
CA ASP A 553 -13.17 19.72 8.31
C ASP A 553 -12.55 20.58 7.20
N PHE A 554 -11.23 20.83 7.25
CA PHE A 554 -10.51 21.51 6.18
C PHE A 554 -10.51 20.69 4.89
N PHE A 555 -10.18 19.40 4.97
CA PHE A 555 -10.13 18.54 3.80
C PHE A 555 -11.52 18.21 3.24
N ASP A 556 -12.56 18.05 4.08
CA ASP A 556 -13.95 17.89 3.63
C ASP A 556 -14.43 19.05 2.73
N ASN A 557 -13.89 20.25 2.94
CA ASN A 557 -14.25 21.43 2.14
C ASN A 557 -13.48 21.55 0.82
N ILE A 558 -12.50 20.69 0.56
CA ILE A 558 -11.72 20.72 -0.68
C ILE A 558 -12.53 20.16 -1.84
N LYS A 559 -12.73 20.96 -2.87
CA LYS A 559 -13.28 20.51 -4.15
C LYS A 559 -12.18 19.89 -4.99
N VAL A 560 -12.27 18.58 -5.16
CA VAL A 560 -11.34 17.80 -6.00
C VAL A 560 -11.72 17.94 -7.48
N LEU A 561 -13.03 17.88 -7.76
CA LEU A 561 -13.65 18.15 -9.05
C LEU A 561 -14.85 19.09 -8.83
N PRO A 562 -15.40 19.72 -9.88
CA PRO A 562 -16.55 20.65 -9.72
C PRO A 562 -17.74 20.06 -8.96
N ASP A 563 -17.94 18.74 -9.09
CA ASP A 563 -19.03 17.96 -8.50
C ASP A 563 -18.56 16.98 -7.41
N LEU A 564 -17.28 16.99 -7.02
CA LEU A 564 -16.72 16.02 -6.09
C LEU A 564 -15.84 16.69 -5.02
N HIS A 565 -16.21 16.49 -3.76
CA HIS A 565 -15.37 16.87 -2.62
C HIS A 565 -14.47 15.74 -2.17
N ALA A 566 -13.36 16.08 -1.52
CA ALA A 566 -12.55 15.12 -0.77
C ALA A 566 -13.34 14.54 0.41
N ASN A 567 -12.89 13.41 0.94
CA ASN A 567 -13.44 12.80 2.15
C ASN A 567 -12.43 12.97 3.30
N GLY A 568 -12.56 14.06 4.06
CA GLY A 568 -11.64 14.39 5.13
C GLY A 568 -11.62 13.39 6.29
N GLN A 569 -12.73 12.66 6.50
CA GLN A 569 -12.78 11.59 7.50
C GLN A 569 -12.02 10.34 7.03
N LEU A 570 -12.15 9.94 5.78
CA LEU A 570 -11.40 8.83 5.20
C LEU A 570 -9.89 9.13 5.19
N THR A 571 -9.52 10.37 4.85
CA THR A 571 -8.12 10.79 4.67
C THR A 571 -7.47 11.39 5.92
N LEU A 572 -8.13 11.36 7.08
CA LEU A 572 -7.68 12.03 8.30
C LEU A 572 -6.30 11.57 8.78
N GLY A 573 -6.07 10.26 8.84
CA GLY A 573 -4.79 9.69 9.26
C GLY A 573 -3.64 10.13 8.36
N GLU A 574 -3.84 9.98 7.04
CA GLU A 574 -2.85 10.34 6.03
C GLU A 574 -2.53 11.84 6.03
N ASN A 575 -3.55 12.70 6.14
CA ASN A 575 -3.35 14.14 6.22
C ASN A 575 -2.66 14.55 7.53
N THR A 576 -2.94 13.86 8.63
CA THR A 576 -2.25 14.06 9.92
C THR A 576 -0.79 13.62 9.81
N ALA A 577 -0.52 12.49 9.15
CA ALA A 577 0.82 11.98 8.93
C ALA A 577 1.65 12.89 8.00
N ASP A 578 1.07 13.44 6.94
CA ASP A 578 1.74 14.45 6.09
C ASP A 578 2.09 15.71 6.86
N HIS A 579 1.18 16.23 7.68
CA HIS A 579 1.42 17.41 8.50
C HIS A 579 2.52 17.16 9.54
N GLY A 580 2.46 16.04 10.25
CA GLY A 580 3.48 15.65 11.23
C GLY A 580 4.83 15.43 10.56
N GLY A 581 4.85 14.70 9.45
CA GLY A 581 6.05 14.41 8.66
C GLY A 581 6.78 15.68 8.21
N LEU A 582 6.04 16.68 7.68
CA LEU A 582 6.60 17.98 7.31
C LEU A 582 7.24 18.70 8.49
N ASN A 583 6.56 18.76 9.63
CA ASN A 583 7.06 19.46 10.82
C ASN A 583 8.28 18.75 11.43
N ILE A 584 8.24 17.41 11.54
CA ILE A 584 9.32 16.59 12.10
C ILE A 584 10.57 16.70 11.22
N ALA A 585 10.42 16.51 9.90
CA ALA A 585 11.54 16.57 8.97
C ALA A 585 12.15 17.97 8.86
N TYR A 586 11.33 19.01 8.91
CA TYR A 586 11.83 20.39 8.96
C TYR A 586 12.61 20.66 10.25
N GLN A 587 12.14 20.21 11.40
CA GLN A 587 12.86 20.32 12.67
C GLN A 587 14.20 19.56 12.60
N ALA A 588 14.20 18.35 12.03
CA ALA A 588 15.42 17.55 11.86
C ALA A 588 16.44 18.26 10.94
N LEU A 589 15.99 18.88 9.84
CA LEU A 589 16.83 19.70 8.98
C LEU A 589 17.43 20.88 9.75
N GLN A 590 16.63 21.60 10.55
CA GLN A 590 17.13 22.71 11.37
C GLN A 590 18.18 22.25 12.40
N ASN A 591 18.01 21.06 12.98
CA ASN A 591 18.98 20.48 13.89
C ASN A 591 20.28 20.09 13.16
N ALA A 592 20.19 19.49 12.00
CA ALA A 592 21.34 19.15 11.15
C ALA A 592 22.11 20.41 10.72
N MET A 593 21.41 21.48 10.33
CA MET A 593 22.03 22.76 9.92
C MET A 593 22.75 23.50 11.05
N LYS A 594 22.39 23.28 12.32
CA LYS A 594 23.17 23.82 13.48
C LYS A 594 24.56 23.19 13.55
N LEU A 595 24.68 21.92 13.14
CA LEU A 595 25.95 21.18 13.15
C LEU A 595 26.72 21.37 11.84
N HIS A 596 26.01 21.35 10.71
CA HIS A 596 26.54 21.46 9.36
C HIS A 596 25.73 22.47 8.56
N PRO A 597 26.06 23.78 8.64
CA PRO A 597 25.34 24.81 7.91
C PRO A 597 25.30 24.55 6.40
N LEU A 598 24.16 24.77 5.81
CA LEU A 598 23.95 24.61 4.36
C LEU A 598 23.83 25.99 3.69
N ASP A 599 24.51 26.15 2.55
CA ASP A 599 24.46 27.37 1.75
C ASP A 599 23.28 27.40 0.77
N LYS A 600 23.01 28.60 0.26
CA LYS A 600 22.10 28.78 -0.86
C LYS A 600 22.72 28.15 -2.11
N LYS A 601 21.96 27.27 -2.78
CA LYS A 601 22.35 26.58 -4.03
C LYS A 601 21.27 26.74 -5.08
N ASP A 602 21.66 26.87 -6.36
CA ASP A 602 20.75 27.04 -7.49
C ASP A 602 19.71 28.16 -7.34
N GLY A 603 20.01 29.16 -6.52
CA GLY A 603 19.12 30.29 -6.23
C GLY A 603 18.14 30.04 -5.09
N PHE A 604 18.15 28.86 -4.43
CA PHE A 604 17.24 28.49 -3.33
C PHE A 604 17.98 28.33 -2.01
N THR A 605 17.34 28.81 -0.94
CA THR A 605 17.80 28.54 0.45
C THR A 605 17.59 27.06 0.81
N PRO A 606 18.24 26.53 1.85
CA PRO A 606 17.98 25.17 2.31
C PRO A 606 16.50 24.92 2.60
N GLU A 607 15.80 25.86 3.23
CA GLU A 607 14.38 25.75 3.55
C GLU A 607 13.52 25.71 2.29
N GLN A 608 13.86 26.50 1.26
CA GLN A 608 13.17 26.47 -0.03
C GLN A 608 13.38 25.11 -0.70
N ARG A 609 14.61 24.58 -0.70
CA ARG A 609 14.90 23.25 -1.27
C ARG A 609 14.14 22.14 -0.57
N PHE A 610 14.00 22.22 0.74
CA PHE A 610 13.19 21.28 1.53
C PHE A 610 11.75 21.21 1.00
N PHE A 611 11.07 22.35 0.90
CA PHE A 611 9.67 22.37 0.44
C PHE A 611 9.51 22.04 -1.05
N LEU A 612 10.49 22.42 -1.88
CA LEU A 612 10.49 22.06 -3.30
C LEU A 612 10.64 20.54 -3.50
N SER A 613 11.52 19.90 -2.74
CA SER A 613 11.68 18.43 -2.76
C SER A 613 10.43 17.73 -2.28
N TYR A 614 9.78 18.22 -1.23
CA TYR A 614 8.47 17.72 -0.81
C TYR A 614 7.42 17.85 -1.91
N GLY A 615 7.33 19.00 -2.57
CA GLY A 615 6.39 19.17 -3.69
C GLY A 615 6.66 18.17 -4.81
N LEU A 616 7.93 17.98 -5.17
CA LEU A 616 8.34 17.14 -6.29
C LEU A 616 7.99 15.67 -6.10
N ILE A 617 8.15 15.09 -4.90
CA ILE A 617 7.82 13.66 -4.68
C ILE A 617 6.33 13.35 -4.90
N TRP A 618 5.46 14.38 -4.85
CA TRP A 618 4.03 14.26 -5.14
C TRP A 618 3.65 14.63 -6.58
N ALA A 619 4.62 14.96 -7.46
CA ALA A 619 4.32 15.27 -8.86
C ALA A 619 3.54 14.12 -9.52
N ASN A 620 2.42 14.46 -10.19
CA ASN A 620 1.46 13.46 -10.63
C ASN A 620 0.55 14.01 -11.73
N ASN A 621 0.26 13.19 -12.72
CA ASN A 621 -0.84 13.34 -13.67
C ASN A 621 -1.86 12.21 -13.42
N THR A 622 -3.15 12.53 -13.35
CA THR A 622 -4.21 11.56 -13.04
C THR A 622 -5.43 11.81 -13.95
N ARG A 623 -5.99 10.74 -14.53
CA ARG A 623 -7.26 10.81 -15.27
C ARG A 623 -8.43 11.03 -14.32
N GLU A 624 -9.49 11.68 -14.79
CA GLU A 624 -10.67 11.99 -13.97
C GLU A 624 -11.31 10.72 -13.37
N ALA A 625 -11.48 9.66 -14.16
CA ALA A 625 -12.04 8.40 -13.66
C ALA A 625 -11.24 7.83 -12.49
N MET A 626 -9.90 7.81 -12.61
CA MET A 626 -9.01 7.38 -11.52
C MET A 626 -9.12 8.29 -10.30
N LEU A 627 -9.21 9.60 -10.49
CA LEU A 627 -9.36 10.55 -9.39
C LEU A 627 -10.68 10.33 -8.62
N ARG A 628 -11.79 10.07 -9.33
CA ARG A 628 -13.08 9.73 -8.72
C ARG A 628 -13.01 8.41 -7.94
N GLN A 629 -12.32 7.40 -8.48
CA GLN A 629 -12.09 6.14 -7.79
C GLN A 629 -11.30 6.36 -6.50
N LEU A 630 -10.17 7.07 -6.56
CA LEU A 630 -9.31 7.33 -5.39
C LEU A 630 -10.07 8.08 -4.27
N VAL A 631 -10.87 9.08 -4.59
CA VAL A 631 -11.66 9.80 -3.57
C VAL A 631 -12.63 8.89 -2.82
N LYS A 632 -13.14 7.83 -3.45
CA LYS A 632 -14.04 6.85 -2.80
C LYS A 632 -13.31 5.80 -1.97
N THR A 633 -12.12 5.39 -2.40
CA THR A 633 -11.48 4.14 -1.92
C THR A 633 -10.14 4.33 -1.21
N ASP A 634 -9.43 5.42 -1.50
CA ASP A 634 -8.06 5.63 -1.03
C ASP A 634 -8.04 6.52 0.22
N PRO A 635 -7.37 6.10 1.33
CA PRO A 635 -7.21 6.94 2.50
C PRO A 635 -6.28 8.13 2.28
N HIS A 636 -5.55 8.19 1.15
CA HIS A 636 -4.69 9.32 0.82
C HIS A 636 -5.44 10.40 0.06
N SER A 637 -5.19 11.65 0.41
CA SER A 637 -5.66 12.79 -0.39
C SER A 637 -4.99 12.80 -1.77
N PRO A 638 -5.67 13.30 -2.84
CA PRO A 638 -5.05 13.45 -4.15
C PRO A 638 -3.75 14.27 -4.06
N ALA A 639 -2.74 13.92 -4.84
CA ALA A 639 -1.37 14.42 -4.74
C ALA A 639 -1.25 15.94 -4.63
N ARG A 640 -2.01 16.70 -5.45
CA ARG A 640 -2.06 18.17 -5.37
C ARG A 640 -2.44 18.66 -3.96
N TRP A 641 -3.34 17.95 -3.28
CA TRP A 641 -3.85 18.34 -1.97
C TRP A 641 -2.97 17.84 -0.83
N ARG A 642 -2.15 16.82 -1.05
CA ARG A 642 -1.05 16.51 -0.12
C ARG A 642 -0.03 17.64 -0.04
N VAL A 643 0.10 18.46 -1.09
CA VAL A 643 0.97 19.65 -1.13
C VAL A 643 0.20 20.91 -0.75
N ASN A 644 -0.78 21.32 -1.54
CA ASN A 644 -1.52 22.56 -1.34
C ASN A 644 -2.49 22.53 -0.15
N GLY A 645 -2.82 21.35 0.36
CA GLY A 645 -3.61 21.18 1.58
C GLY A 645 -2.76 21.15 2.86
N ALA A 646 -1.53 20.57 2.80
CA ALA A 646 -0.67 20.45 3.97
C ALA A 646 0.18 21.72 4.23
N LEU A 647 0.85 22.27 3.21
CA LEU A 647 1.79 23.38 3.36
C LEU A 647 1.17 24.66 3.96
N PRO A 648 -0.10 25.04 3.68
CA PRO A 648 -0.73 26.19 4.32
C PRO A 648 -0.87 26.11 5.84
N HIS A 649 -0.65 24.92 6.43
CA HIS A 649 -0.62 24.74 7.89
C HIS A 649 0.80 24.85 8.49
N ILE A 650 1.85 25.03 7.66
CA ILE A 650 3.26 25.02 8.07
C ILE A 650 3.83 26.45 8.13
N ASP A 651 4.10 26.97 9.33
CA ASP A 651 4.63 28.34 9.55
C ASP A 651 5.93 28.60 8.76
N ALA A 652 6.80 27.62 8.67
CA ALA A 652 8.10 27.73 7.99
C ALA A 652 7.96 27.93 6.48
N TRP A 653 6.93 27.34 5.84
CA TRP A 653 6.67 27.52 4.41
C TRP A 653 6.33 28.97 4.06
N TYR A 654 5.53 29.65 4.87
CA TYR A 654 5.22 31.08 4.69
C TYR A 654 6.47 31.93 4.68
N LYS A 655 7.41 31.65 5.59
CA LYS A 655 8.69 32.37 5.71
C LYS A 655 9.59 32.09 4.51
N ALA A 656 9.73 30.83 4.12
CA ALA A 656 10.62 30.42 3.04
C ALA A 656 10.24 31.06 1.69
N PHE A 657 8.94 31.24 1.42
CA PHE A 657 8.45 31.78 0.14
C PHE A 657 7.85 33.19 0.25
N ASN A 658 7.99 33.86 1.40
CA ASN A 658 7.44 35.20 1.65
C ASN A 658 5.93 35.29 1.36
N ILE A 659 5.17 34.26 1.73
CA ILE A 659 3.72 34.19 1.52
C ILE A 659 3.03 35.14 2.50
N THR A 660 2.23 36.07 1.97
CA THR A 660 1.49 37.06 2.76
C THR A 660 0.01 36.70 2.89
N SER A 661 -0.69 37.42 3.76
CA SER A 661 -2.14 37.26 3.98
C SER A 661 -3.01 37.55 2.74
N LYS A 662 -2.43 38.06 1.67
CA LYS A 662 -3.12 38.30 0.39
C LYS A 662 -3.13 37.07 -0.53
N ALA A 663 -2.32 36.05 -0.23
CA ALA A 663 -2.22 34.87 -1.06
C ALA A 663 -3.44 33.94 -0.88
N PRO A 664 -3.98 33.33 -1.94
CA PRO A 664 -5.11 32.42 -1.87
C PRO A 664 -4.91 31.21 -0.93
N LEU A 665 -3.66 30.68 -0.86
CA LEU A 665 -3.32 29.57 0.04
C LEU A 665 -3.07 30.02 1.49
N PHE A 666 -3.24 31.32 1.82
CA PHE A 666 -2.99 31.79 3.16
C PHE A 666 -4.10 31.36 4.13
N ILE A 667 -3.72 30.66 5.20
CA ILE A 667 -4.58 30.33 6.34
C ILE A 667 -4.14 31.18 7.53
N PRO A 668 -5.03 31.95 8.19
CA PRO A 668 -4.70 32.67 9.43
C PRO A 668 -4.17 31.71 10.49
N LYS A 669 -3.13 32.09 11.23
CA LYS A 669 -2.44 31.20 12.19
C LYS A 669 -3.41 30.50 13.16
N LYS A 670 -4.42 31.20 13.66
CA LYS A 670 -5.45 30.64 14.56
C LYS A 670 -6.29 29.50 13.96
N ASN A 671 -6.30 29.38 12.62
CA ASN A 671 -7.06 28.36 11.89
C ASN A 671 -6.15 27.24 11.33
N ARG A 672 -4.83 27.31 11.59
CA ARG A 672 -3.90 26.26 11.17
C ARG A 672 -4.02 25.05 12.09
N VAL A 673 -3.77 23.91 11.53
CA VAL A 673 -3.66 22.67 12.30
C VAL A 673 -2.37 22.71 13.12
N GLU A 674 -2.44 22.34 14.40
CA GLU A 674 -1.31 22.19 15.31
C GLU A 674 -1.52 20.87 16.07
N VAL A 675 -1.09 19.75 15.50
CA VAL A 675 -1.16 18.43 16.16
C VAL A 675 0.21 18.04 16.69
N TRP A 676 1.20 17.88 15.80
CA TRP A 676 2.59 17.44 16.11
C TRP A 676 3.66 18.44 15.69
#